data_29e8a5b511282d77bcaa67620af72a3e
#
_entry.id   29e8a5b511282d77bcaa67620af72a3e
#
_cell.length_a   1.000
_cell.length_b   1.000
_cell.length_c   1.000
_cell.angle_alpha   90.00
_cell.angle_beta   90.00
_cell.angle_gamma   90.00
#
_symmetry.space_group_name_H-M   'P 1'
#
loop_
_entity.id
_entity.type
_entity.pdbx_description
1 polymer ?
#
loop_
_entity_poly.entity_id
_entity_poly.type
_entity_poly.pdbx_seq_one_letter_code
_entity_poly.pdbx_strand_id
1 'polypeptide(L)'
;MAIVGSVLFNVKKSWSGFFVIAAFALLPGLLRPSSAAAFQAAASDSPLQSASSDPRALYQTLNALRPDGEHVYTVHELNLRRDVVNVRLIEGKLAFFQPIDGHVTGAVFSGRGHIFATPRERGERHSIAQFLGVPMVSQDFTRAYFRFTDGTAAEISQQLGTPDEADVADPKFAESWGSIVSTLNPWNSLRVMLDLLSTDPLPYFYIGMENDNIGAFDVLVDARRNEQVLMGQSRIENGVRSYDTWTSFKALDAPKTPIEMFTPIDYAVDTTIENDLSLTGRTTLHLKALQAGERVVGLELSRNLAVGEVKLEGGAPLFYFQNEDMSRHDILERGNDTLLIVLPAPVRLGQEIRLEVKYRGNVISRAGNGVEFVGERGTWYAHVGGGDHFALFDLMFRWPKRFTLVATGERIDLHDDGDVKAGRWQSRVPFAVAGFNLGEYKEETAAGDRPKVELYANKQLEDAILALLQKNPRDNRSISEMFQPPGQRGLSDAIPEAPPPSPAAVLKHLGSEFTDSIRFFERFNGPFPFERLDVSQIPGNFGQGWPGLVYLSTLVFLSQSAQERAGFSAIAQEEARELMPFHEVAHQWWGNVAGSAEYRDVWIQEAMANYLALMYADSKRPANPRMKTWLDRYRTALTMKIPNTTLTPDSAGPLSFGWRLLSSRAPNAYETVTYDKGTWVIHMLREMLAEPNAADPDVRFRELLKTILSDYHFAPLSTADFQRAIEKRMTPAMDLEGTRSMDWFFDQWVRSTGIPHYSVEFQVKPRDREFLVTGKLVQSGVDDVFTASVPLYAMRPGPGAKPEKLGVVVTNGTETRFRFVTKSRPAKVLIDPRDTVLCVAN
;
A
#
# COMPACT_ATOMS: atom_id res chain seq x y z
N MET A 1 2.19 -12.68 -30.07
CA MET A 1 2.62 -11.86 -28.92
C MET A 1 1.53 -10.94 -28.36
N ALA A 2 0.63 -10.41 -29.16
CA ALA A 2 -0.44 -9.51 -28.67
C ALA A 2 -1.63 -10.22 -27.97
N ILE A 3 -1.87 -11.50 -28.22
CA ILE A 3 -3.02 -12.25 -27.69
C ILE A 3 -2.74 -12.85 -26.31
N VAL A 4 -1.49 -13.17 -25.99
CA VAL A 4 -1.12 -13.71 -24.67
C VAL A 4 -1.08 -12.60 -23.63
N GLY A 5 -0.71 -11.37 -24.02
CA GLY A 5 -0.78 -10.20 -23.14
C GLY A 5 -2.21 -9.84 -22.71
N SER A 6 -3.21 -10.06 -23.56
CA SER A 6 -4.61 -9.71 -23.25
C SER A 6 -5.30 -10.71 -22.31
N VAL A 7 -4.89 -11.98 -22.30
CA VAL A 7 -5.45 -13.00 -21.39
C VAL A 7 -4.84 -12.86 -19.99
N LEU A 8 -3.54 -12.57 -19.88
CA LEU A 8 -2.90 -12.26 -18.60
C LEU A 8 -3.37 -10.90 -18.03
N PHE A 9 -3.63 -9.92 -18.90
CA PHE A 9 -4.18 -8.63 -18.48
C PHE A 9 -5.62 -8.73 -17.96
N ASN A 10 -6.44 -9.62 -18.51
CA ASN A 10 -7.81 -9.86 -18.02
C ASN A 10 -7.82 -10.66 -16.71
N VAL A 11 -6.88 -11.58 -16.49
CA VAL A 11 -6.72 -12.27 -15.21
C VAL A 11 -6.16 -11.29 -14.16
N LYS A 12 -5.18 -10.44 -14.53
CA LYS A 12 -4.71 -9.35 -13.65
C LYS A 12 -5.80 -8.32 -13.32
N LYS A 13 -6.68 -7.96 -14.27
CA LYS A 13 -7.80 -7.05 -13.99
C LYS A 13 -8.85 -7.61 -13.04
N SER A 14 -8.97 -8.91 -12.91
CA SER A 14 -9.90 -9.52 -11.94
C SER A 14 -9.29 -9.76 -10.55
N TRP A 15 -7.94 -9.73 -10.42
CA TRP A 15 -7.26 -10.14 -9.20
C TRP A 15 -6.21 -9.14 -8.66
N SER A 16 -5.74 -8.18 -9.47
CA SER A 16 -4.83 -7.12 -9.01
C SER A 16 -5.50 -6.07 -8.09
N GLY A 17 -6.80 -6.18 -7.86
CA GLY A 17 -7.52 -5.40 -6.85
C GLY A 17 -7.35 -5.90 -5.42
N PHE A 18 -6.65 -7.01 -5.18
CA PHE A 18 -6.62 -7.67 -3.86
C PHE A 18 -5.58 -7.12 -2.89
N PHE A 19 -4.73 -6.21 -3.30
CA PHE A 19 -3.88 -5.54 -2.32
C PHE A 19 -4.54 -4.33 -1.64
N VAL A 20 -5.61 -3.77 -2.23
CA VAL A 20 -6.36 -2.63 -1.65
C VAL A 20 -7.84 -2.61 -2.08
N ILE A 21 -8.23 -3.36 -3.14
CA ILE A 21 -9.62 -3.33 -3.65
C ILE A 21 -10.15 -4.76 -3.71
N ALA A 22 -11.09 -5.09 -2.84
CA ALA A 22 -11.92 -6.28 -2.98
C ALA A 22 -12.54 -6.31 -4.39
N ALA A 23 -12.18 -7.28 -5.20
CA ALA A 23 -12.72 -7.42 -6.53
C ALA A 23 -14.24 -7.60 -6.47
N PHE A 24 -14.97 -6.70 -7.07
CA PHE A 24 -16.37 -6.87 -7.35
C PHE A 24 -16.57 -8.02 -8.34
N ALA A 25 -16.93 -9.19 -7.85
CA ALA A 25 -17.62 -10.18 -8.67
C ALA A 25 -19.04 -9.63 -8.89
N LEU A 26 -19.29 -9.15 -10.10
CA LEU A 26 -20.63 -8.77 -10.57
C LEU A 26 -21.52 -10.02 -10.65
N LEU A 27 -22.36 -10.20 -9.65
CA LEU A 27 -23.65 -10.83 -9.82
C LEU A 27 -24.68 -9.70 -10.10
N PRO A 28 -25.39 -9.71 -11.22
CA PRO A 28 -26.46 -8.76 -11.45
C PRO A 28 -27.69 -9.23 -10.68
N GLY A 29 -27.96 -8.60 -9.55
CA GLY A 29 -29.18 -8.89 -8.82
C GLY A 29 -29.30 -8.06 -7.55
N LEU A 30 -30.13 -6.99 -7.65
CA LEU A 30 -30.72 -6.29 -6.53
C LEU A 30 -29.83 -5.34 -5.72
N LEU A 31 -29.32 -4.31 -6.36
CA LEU A 31 -29.19 -3.01 -5.68
C LEU A 31 -30.58 -2.34 -5.65
N ARG A 32 -31.26 -2.47 -4.55
CA ARG A 32 -32.35 -1.57 -4.23
C ARG A 32 -31.74 -0.17 -4.03
N PRO A 33 -32.23 0.88 -4.69
CA PRO A 33 -31.88 2.24 -4.35
C PRO A 33 -32.52 2.54 -2.98
N SER A 34 -31.75 2.41 -1.91
CA SER A 34 -32.19 2.87 -0.60
C SER A 34 -31.89 4.35 -0.50
N SER A 35 -32.94 5.10 -0.29
CA SER A 35 -33.01 6.40 0.40
C SER A 35 -32.82 7.70 -0.36
N ALA A 36 -32.85 7.77 -1.68
CA ALA A 36 -33.11 9.09 -2.31
C ALA A 36 -34.63 9.52 -2.23
N ALA A 37 -35.53 8.58 -1.93
CA ALA A 37 -36.94 8.84 -1.86
C ALA A 37 -37.49 9.13 -0.42
N ALA A 38 -36.67 9.04 0.61
CA ALA A 38 -37.07 9.28 1.99
C ALA A 38 -36.88 10.73 2.46
N PHE A 39 -36.33 11.60 1.63
CA PHE A 39 -36.04 13.00 2.01
C PHE A 39 -37.22 14.00 1.83
N GLN A 40 -38.40 13.54 1.40
CA GLN A 40 -39.53 14.44 1.13
C GLN A 40 -40.71 14.39 2.13
N ALA A 41 -40.62 13.65 3.21
CA ALA A 41 -41.72 13.59 4.18
C ALA A 41 -41.19 13.64 5.60
N ALA A 42 -41.23 14.81 6.20
CA ALA A 42 -41.54 15.15 7.58
C ALA A 42 -40.94 16.51 7.97
N ALA A 43 -41.65 17.56 7.61
CA ALA A 43 -41.53 18.82 8.34
C ALA A 43 -42.36 18.66 9.62
N SER A 44 -41.75 18.43 10.76
CA SER A 44 -42.31 18.65 12.06
C SER A 44 -41.38 19.57 12.84
N ASP A 45 -41.82 20.81 13.04
CA ASP A 45 -41.25 21.77 13.97
C ASP A 45 -41.23 21.16 15.38
N SER A 46 -40.11 20.70 15.86
CA SER A 46 -39.84 20.47 17.26
C SER A 46 -38.42 20.92 17.56
N PRO A 47 -38.19 21.73 18.59
CA PRO A 47 -36.86 22.18 18.96
C PRO A 47 -36.01 20.98 19.35
N LEU A 48 -34.79 20.90 18.78
CA LEU A 48 -33.79 19.91 19.09
C LEU A 48 -33.43 19.92 20.57
N GLN A 49 -33.95 18.97 21.32
CA GLN A 49 -33.54 18.73 22.71
C GLN A 49 -32.19 18.05 22.69
N SER A 50 -31.35 18.34 23.66
CA SER A 50 -29.94 17.89 23.81
C SER A 50 -29.72 16.42 23.41
N ALA A 51 -29.10 16.20 22.27
CA ALA A 51 -28.78 14.87 21.69
C ALA A 51 -27.49 14.24 22.25
N SER A 52 -26.83 14.92 23.19
CA SER A 52 -25.45 14.56 23.61
C SER A 52 -25.30 13.25 24.39
N SER A 53 -26.37 12.59 24.78
CA SER A 53 -26.35 11.32 25.51
C SER A 53 -26.48 10.06 24.63
N ASP A 54 -27.16 10.16 23.48
CA ASP A 54 -27.39 9.04 22.54
C ASP A 54 -26.58 9.23 21.24
N PRO A 55 -25.50 8.45 21.00
CA PRO A 55 -24.69 8.57 19.79
C PRO A 55 -25.47 8.37 18.49
N ARG A 56 -26.52 7.52 18.50
CA ARG A 56 -27.37 7.29 17.31
C ARG A 56 -28.19 8.52 16.97
N ALA A 57 -28.82 9.13 17.98
CA ALA A 57 -29.59 10.35 17.80
C ALA A 57 -28.67 11.49 17.33
N LEU A 58 -27.48 11.63 17.90
CA LEU A 58 -26.48 12.60 17.45
C LEU A 58 -26.10 12.41 15.99
N TYR A 59 -25.80 11.19 15.57
CA TYR A 59 -25.47 10.87 14.18
C TYR A 59 -26.63 11.17 13.22
N GLN A 60 -27.87 10.80 13.60
CA GLN A 60 -29.05 11.11 12.81
C GLN A 60 -29.26 12.63 12.68
N THR A 61 -29.07 13.38 13.75
CA THR A 61 -29.16 14.85 13.74
C THR A 61 -28.10 15.45 12.81
N LEU A 62 -26.85 14.99 12.89
CA LEU A 62 -25.74 15.42 12.01
C LEU A 62 -26.03 15.16 10.52
N ASN A 63 -26.70 14.06 10.19
CA ASN A 63 -27.08 13.73 8.81
C ASN A 63 -28.33 14.51 8.34
N ALA A 64 -29.15 15.00 9.25
CA ALA A 64 -30.37 15.72 8.96
C ALA A 64 -30.22 17.26 9.01
N LEU A 65 -29.00 17.76 9.23
CA LEU A 65 -28.72 19.21 9.34
C LEU A 65 -29.16 19.97 8.10
N ARG A 66 -29.73 21.14 8.34
CA ARG A 66 -30.21 22.10 7.33
C ARG A 66 -29.59 23.47 7.60
N PRO A 67 -29.56 24.37 6.60
CA PRO A 67 -29.19 25.75 6.82
C PRO A 67 -30.08 26.37 7.90
N ASP A 68 -29.47 27.14 8.79
CA ASP A 68 -30.14 27.94 9.81
C ASP A 68 -30.61 29.24 9.18
N GLY A 69 -31.93 29.49 9.25
CA GLY A 69 -32.56 30.70 8.72
C GLY A 69 -32.13 31.98 9.41
N GLU A 70 -31.59 31.89 10.62
CA GLU A 70 -31.18 33.07 11.40
C GLU A 70 -29.70 33.43 11.14
N HIS A 71 -28.94 32.55 10.49
CA HIS A 71 -27.48 32.71 10.25
C HIS A 71 -27.12 32.59 8.77
N VAL A 72 -27.72 33.48 7.97
CA VAL A 72 -27.38 33.67 6.54
C VAL A 72 -26.62 34.97 6.37
N TYR A 73 -25.55 34.94 5.58
CA TYR A 73 -24.67 36.08 5.35
C TYR A 73 -24.54 36.35 3.86
N THR A 74 -24.61 37.63 3.48
CA THR A 74 -24.16 38.09 2.17
C THR A 74 -22.65 38.26 2.22
N VAL A 75 -21.96 37.51 1.37
CA VAL A 75 -20.49 37.52 1.30
C VAL A 75 -20.06 38.53 0.23
N HIS A 76 -19.23 39.49 0.62
CA HIS A 76 -18.54 40.40 -0.31
C HIS A 76 -17.02 40.13 -0.34
N GLU A 77 -16.50 39.55 0.71
CA GLU A 77 -15.14 38.96 0.76
C GLU A 77 -15.01 38.22 2.09
N LEU A 78 -14.59 36.96 2.02
CA LEU A 78 -14.27 36.15 3.19
C LEU A 78 -13.02 35.31 2.88
N ASN A 79 -12.04 35.31 3.76
CA ASN A 79 -10.81 34.54 3.60
C ASN A 79 -10.66 33.56 4.75
N LEU A 80 -10.53 32.25 4.42
CA LEU A 80 -10.26 31.18 5.37
C LEU A 80 -8.89 30.57 5.04
N ARG A 81 -8.03 30.45 6.04
CA ARG A 81 -6.70 29.87 5.85
C ARG A 81 -6.49 28.66 6.75
N ARG A 82 -6.04 27.54 6.15
CA ARG A 82 -5.63 26.31 6.83
C ARG A 82 -4.29 25.83 6.27
N ASP A 83 -3.22 25.97 7.02
CA ASP A 83 -1.83 25.74 6.55
C ASP A 83 -1.53 26.53 5.26
N VAL A 84 -1.22 25.85 4.14
CA VAL A 84 -0.99 26.44 2.81
C VAL A 84 -2.26 26.61 2.00
N VAL A 85 -3.39 26.16 2.50
CA VAL A 85 -4.69 26.26 1.84
C VAL A 85 -5.32 27.62 2.14
N ASN A 86 -5.68 28.35 1.10
CA ASN A 86 -6.40 29.60 1.20
C ASN A 86 -7.72 29.48 0.42
N VAL A 87 -8.83 29.59 1.10
CA VAL A 87 -10.18 29.63 0.53
C VAL A 87 -10.69 31.05 0.60
N ARG A 88 -11.00 31.63 -0.55
CA ARG A 88 -11.55 32.96 -0.67
C ARG A 88 -12.96 32.88 -1.24
N LEU A 89 -13.96 33.29 -0.47
CA LEU A 89 -15.32 33.51 -0.95
C LEU A 89 -15.44 34.99 -1.38
N ILE A 90 -15.64 35.22 -2.67
CA ILE A 90 -15.52 36.56 -3.29
C ILE A 90 -16.85 37.29 -3.23
N GLU A 91 -17.94 36.61 -3.60
CA GLU A 91 -19.29 37.16 -3.63
C GLU A 91 -20.31 36.03 -3.62
N GLY A 92 -21.36 36.16 -2.85
CA GLY A 92 -22.42 35.16 -2.78
C GLY A 92 -23.16 35.14 -1.47
N LYS A 93 -23.79 34.01 -1.17
CA LYS A 93 -24.47 33.75 0.09
C LYS A 93 -23.90 32.56 0.82
N LEU A 94 -23.76 32.69 2.14
CA LEU A 94 -23.31 31.62 3.04
C LEU A 94 -24.35 31.45 4.13
N ALA A 95 -24.77 30.20 4.39
CA ALA A 95 -25.63 29.87 5.50
C ALA A 95 -24.94 28.82 6.39
N PHE A 96 -24.92 29.05 7.69
CA PHE A 96 -24.57 28.03 8.65
C PHE A 96 -25.60 26.92 8.72
N PHE A 97 -25.23 25.75 9.17
CA PHE A 97 -26.15 24.71 9.60
C PHE A 97 -26.66 25.02 11.00
N GLN A 98 -27.86 24.50 11.31
CA GLN A 98 -28.43 24.56 12.66
C GLN A 98 -27.40 24.05 13.69
N PRO A 99 -27.22 24.74 14.80
CA PRO A 99 -26.28 24.32 15.83
C PRO A 99 -26.75 23.04 16.53
N ILE A 100 -25.81 22.19 16.92
CA ILE A 100 -26.03 21.02 17.77
C ILE A 100 -25.35 21.30 19.11
N ASP A 101 -26.11 21.28 20.20
CA ASP A 101 -25.65 21.62 21.55
C ASP A 101 -24.82 22.93 21.60
N GLY A 102 -25.27 23.93 20.80
CA GLY A 102 -24.60 25.23 20.70
C GLY A 102 -23.39 25.27 19.75
N HIS A 103 -23.04 24.16 19.09
CA HIS A 103 -21.93 24.09 18.15
C HIS A 103 -22.38 24.10 16.70
N VAL A 104 -21.98 25.11 15.94
CA VAL A 104 -22.12 25.12 14.47
C VAL A 104 -21.01 24.25 13.87
N THR A 105 -21.40 23.22 13.09
CA THR A 105 -20.48 22.23 12.57
C THR A 105 -20.35 22.23 11.04
N GLY A 106 -20.89 23.24 10.38
CA GLY A 106 -20.80 23.34 8.91
C GLY A 106 -21.57 24.49 8.34
N ALA A 107 -21.44 24.67 7.02
CA ALA A 107 -22.09 25.71 6.26
C ALA A 107 -22.24 25.30 4.79
N VAL A 108 -23.07 26.02 4.06
CA VAL A 108 -23.16 25.98 2.61
C VAL A 108 -22.91 27.36 2.02
N PHE A 109 -22.28 27.39 0.86
CA PHE A 109 -22.03 28.61 0.11
C PHE A 109 -22.47 28.45 -1.34
N SER A 110 -23.11 29.48 -1.86
CA SER A 110 -23.44 29.63 -3.29
C SER A 110 -23.03 31.01 -3.76
N GLY A 111 -22.13 31.04 -4.76
CA GLY A 111 -21.56 32.28 -5.24
C GLY A 111 -20.24 32.05 -5.93
N ARG A 112 -19.40 33.06 -6.01
CA ARG A 112 -18.07 32.98 -6.61
C ARG A 112 -17.00 32.85 -5.53
N GLY A 113 -16.23 31.77 -5.58
CA GLY A 113 -15.11 31.54 -4.71
C GLY A 113 -13.85 31.09 -5.46
N HIS A 114 -12.73 31.15 -4.79
CA HIS A 114 -11.42 30.71 -5.30
C HIS A 114 -10.65 29.98 -4.22
N ILE A 115 -10.00 28.89 -4.58
CA ILE A 115 -9.07 28.18 -3.70
C ILE A 115 -7.66 28.22 -4.27
N PHE A 116 -6.69 28.44 -3.38
CA PHE A 116 -5.27 28.41 -3.71
C PHE A 116 -4.51 27.59 -2.68
N ALA A 117 -3.62 26.69 -3.15
CA ALA A 117 -2.73 25.93 -2.28
C ALA A 117 -1.45 25.53 -3.02
N THR A 118 -0.29 25.62 -2.35
CA THR A 118 0.99 25.17 -2.86
C THR A 118 1.72 24.37 -1.78
N PRO A 119 1.80 23.04 -1.88
CA PRO A 119 2.57 22.22 -0.98
C PRO A 119 4.06 22.57 -0.99
N ARG A 120 4.73 22.35 0.16
CA ARG A 120 6.18 22.61 0.28
C ARG A 120 6.99 21.52 -0.39
N GLU A 121 6.54 20.27 -0.31
CA GLU A 121 7.21 19.08 -0.83
C GLU A 121 7.16 19.08 -2.36
N ARG A 122 8.31 18.81 -2.97
CA ARG A 122 8.44 18.76 -4.43
C ARG A 122 7.60 17.64 -5.05
N GLY A 123 7.59 16.44 -4.42
CA GLY A 123 6.78 15.31 -4.86
C GLY A 123 5.30 15.65 -4.91
N GLU A 124 4.79 16.37 -3.90
CA GLU A 124 3.39 16.80 -3.82
C GLU A 124 3.03 17.80 -4.93
N ARG A 125 3.92 18.78 -5.21
CA ARG A 125 3.74 19.70 -6.34
C ARG A 125 3.76 18.98 -7.70
N HIS A 126 4.63 17.96 -7.84
CA HIS A 126 4.65 17.12 -9.04
C HIS A 126 3.34 16.35 -9.21
N SER A 127 2.82 15.78 -8.12
CA SER A 127 1.53 15.09 -8.13
C SER A 127 0.38 16.01 -8.58
N ILE A 128 0.28 17.20 -8.00
CA ILE A 128 -0.74 18.20 -8.44
C ILE A 128 -0.61 18.48 -9.93
N ALA A 129 0.61 18.66 -10.44
CA ALA A 129 0.84 18.96 -11.85
C ALA A 129 0.36 17.85 -12.80
N GLN A 130 0.37 16.59 -12.37
CA GLN A 130 -0.16 15.48 -13.16
C GLN A 130 -1.68 15.55 -13.35
N PHE A 131 -2.42 16.06 -12.36
CA PHE A 131 -3.87 16.17 -12.41
C PHE A 131 -4.35 17.51 -12.97
N LEU A 132 -3.72 18.60 -12.59
CA LEU A 132 -4.16 19.97 -12.90
C LEU A 132 -3.29 20.69 -13.95
N GLY A 133 -2.17 20.09 -14.39
CA GLY A 133 -1.25 20.68 -15.38
C GLY A 133 -0.32 21.75 -14.82
N VAL A 134 -0.49 22.16 -13.56
CA VAL A 134 0.34 23.16 -12.85
C VAL A 134 0.69 22.67 -11.45
N PRO A 135 1.85 23.05 -10.87
CA PRO A 135 2.35 22.50 -9.60
C PRO A 135 1.69 23.12 -8.35
N MET A 136 0.46 23.61 -8.50
CA MET A 136 -0.34 24.24 -7.43
C MET A 136 -1.82 24.01 -7.68
N VAL A 137 -2.62 24.02 -6.63
CA VAL A 137 -4.07 24.11 -6.74
C VAL A 137 -4.45 25.58 -6.85
N SER A 138 -5.10 25.96 -7.95
CA SER A 138 -5.65 27.30 -8.16
C SER A 138 -6.92 27.12 -8.97
N GLN A 139 -8.08 27.09 -8.28
CA GLN A 139 -9.35 26.73 -8.87
C GLN A 139 -10.46 27.67 -8.39
N ASP A 140 -11.26 28.14 -9.34
CA ASP A 140 -12.51 28.83 -9.03
C ASP A 140 -13.60 27.81 -8.69
N PHE A 141 -14.60 28.21 -7.92
CA PHE A 141 -15.78 27.40 -7.63
C PHE A 141 -17.02 28.28 -7.45
N THR A 142 -18.16 27.68 -7.68
CA THR A 142 -19.47 28.37 -7.59
C THR A 142 -20.31 27.86 -6.43
N ARG A 143 -20.01 26.68 -5.91
CA ARG A 143 -20.72 26.06 -4.78
C ARG A 143 -19.71 25.43 -3.83
N ALA A 144 -20.00 25.52 -2.51
CA ALA A 144 -19.18 24.86 -1.52
C ALA A 144 -20.03 24.33 -0.35
N TYR A 145 -19.57 23.18 0.20
CA TYR A 145 -20.11 22.55 1.38
C TYR A 145 -19.00 22.43 2.41
N PHE A 146 -19.23 22.97 3.60
CA PHE A 146 -18.29 22.97 4.70
C PHE A 146 -18.71 22.02 5.81
N ARG A 147 -17.74 21.34 6.40
CA ARG A 147 -17.86 20.68 7.70
C ARG A 147 -16.64 20.99 8.54
N PHE A 148 -16.84 21.31 9.82
CA PHE A 148 -15.75 21.72 10.69
C PHE A 148 -16.10 21.53 12.17
N THR A 149 -15.04 21.36 12.97
CA THR A 149 -15.07 21.37 14.45
C THR A 149 -14.02 22.30 15.02
N ASP A 150 -13.28 23.00 14.15
CA ASP A 150 -12.33 24.05 14.53
C ASP A 150 -12.98 25.42 14.72
N GLY A 151 -12.20 26.47 14.77
CA GLY A 151 -12.67 27.85 14.94
C GLY A 151 -13.38 28.48 13.72
N THR A 152 -13.69 27.74 12.67
CA THR A 152 -14.23 28.26 11.38
C THR A 152 -15.51 29.09 11.57
N ALA A 153 -16.47 28.64 12.41
CA ALA A 153 -17.71 29.38 12.61
C ALA A 153 -17.47 30.78 13.20
N ALA A 154 -16.61 30.87 14.21
CA ALA A 154 -16.26 32.15 14.83
C ALA A 154 -15.48 33.05 13.87
N GLU A 155 -14.56 32.49 13.08
CA GLU A 155 -13.79 33.21 12.07
C GLU A 155 -14.69 33.80 10.97
N ILE A 156 -15.69 33.06 10.50
CA ILE A 156 -16.69 33.53 9.53
C ILE A 156 -17.52 34.67 10.14
N SER A 157 -18.07 34.46 11.33
CA SER A 157 -18.92 35.47 11.99
C SER A 157 -18.14 36.76 12.29
N GLN A 158 -16.86 36.66 12.66
CA GLN A 158 -16.01 37.81 12.89
C GLN A 158 -15.74 38.63 11.61
N GLN A 159 -15.57 37.97 10.48
CA GLN A 159 -15.29 38.65 9.21
C GLN A 159 -16.56 39.24 8.56
N LEU A 160 -17.69 38.56 8.66
CA LEU A 160 -18.95 38.96 7.99
C LEU A 160 -19.85 39.83 8.88
N GLY A 161 -19.66 39.84 10.18
CA GLY A 161 -20.45 40.64 11.11
C GLY A 161 -21.85 40.06 11.40
N THR A 162 -22.91 40.90 11.36
CA THR A 162 -24.27 40.47 11.65
C THR A 162 -24.86 39.71 10.48
N PRO A 163 -25.57 38.59 10.71
CA PRO A 163 -26.32 37.90 9.66
C PRO A 163 -27.39 38.83 9.05
N ASP A 164 -27.67 38.60 7.77
CA ASP A 164 -28.78 39.30 7.10
C ASP A 164 -30.14 38.79 7.62
N GLU A 165 -31.03 39.65 7.96
CA GLU A 165 -32.40 39.26 8.29
C GLU A 165 -33.11 38.69 7.06
N ALA A 166 -33.46 37.41 7.10
CA ALA A 166 -34.45 36.71 6.27
C ALA A 166 -34.18 36.40 4.79
N ASP A 167 -33.14 35.59 4.47
CA ASP A 167 -33.00 35.19 3.07
C ASP A 167 -32.89 33.65 2.81
N VAL A 168 -33.09 32.81 3.83
CA VAL A 168 -33.25 31.34 3.64
C VAL A 168 -34.55 31.04 2.86
N ALA A 169 -35.47 31.97 2.82
CA ALA A 169 -36.69 31.88 2.03
C ALA A 169 -36.50 32.17 0.53
N ASP A 170 -35.26 32.53 0.05
CA ASP A 170 -35.02 32.64 -1.38
C ASP A 170 -35.11 31.25 -2.01
N PRO A 171 -36.07 30.97 -2.90
CA PRO A 171 -36.23 29.69 -3.55
C PRO A 171 -34.99 29.24 -4.29
N LYS A 172 -34.20 30.18 -4.86
CA LYS A 172 -32.96 29.87 -5.57
C LYS A 172 -31.84 29.37 -4.64
N PHE A 173 -31.73 29.95 -3.44
CA PHE A 173 -30.76 29.48 -2.46
C PHE A 173 -31.18 28.12 -1.90
N ALA A 174 -32.47 27.91 -1.60
CA ALA A 174 -33.00 26.64 -1.15
C ALA A 174 -32.81 25.52 -2.19
N GLU A 175 -33.02 25.81 -3.48
CA GLU A 175 -32.77 24.89 -4.59
C GLU A 175 -31.25 24.59 -4.74
N SER A 176 -30.43 25.64 -4.67
CA SER A 176 -28.97 25.54 -4.71
C SER A 176 -28.40 24.69 -3.57
N TRP A 177 -28.93 24.87 -2.34
CA TRP A 177 -28.50 24.11 -1.18
C TRP A 177 -28.77 22.61 -1.31
N GLY A 178 -29.92 22.20 -1.74
CA GLY A 178 -30.24 20.79 -1.96
C GLY A 178 -29.32 20.15 -2.98
N SER A 179 -28.98 20.85 -4.07
CA SER A 179 -28.01 20.41 -5.07
C SER A 179 -26.61 20.31 -4.49
N ILE A 180 -26.15 21.30 -3.71
CA ILE A 180 -24.82 21.30 -3.07
C ILE A 180 -24.66 20.04 -2.21
N VAL A 181 -25.61 19.78 -1.32
CA VAL A 181 -25.51 18.62 -0.41
C VAL A 181 -25.54 17.30 -1.18
N SER A 182 -26.38 17.17 -2.21
CA SER A 182 -26.45 15.94 -3.00
C SER A 182 -25.20 15.67 -3.83
N THR A 183 -24.50 16.72 -4.29
CA THR A 183 -23.32 16.62 -5.14
C THR A 183 -22.02 16.50 -4.34
N LEU A 184 -21.88 17.32 -3.28
CA LEU A 184 -20.62 17.48 -2.55
C LEU A 184 -20.47 16.58 -1.32
N ASN A 185 -21.52 15.86 -0.98
CA ASN A 185 -21.62 14.77 -0.04
C ASN A 185 -21.31 15.02 1.45
N PRO A 186 -22.27 14.73 2.30
CA PRO A 186 -22.21 14.92 3.75
C PRO A 186 -21.56 13.75 4.55
N TRP A 187 -20.75 12.89 3.98
CA TRP A 187 -20.25 11.67 4.65
C TRP A 187 -19.30 11.93 5.84
N ASN A 188 -19.04 13.19 6.13
CA ASN A 188 -18.16 13.58 7.24
C ASN A 188 -18.89 13.68 8.60
N SER A 189 -20.14 13.26 8.70
CA SER A 189 -20.91 13.33 9.95
C SER A 189 -20.29 12.50 11.07
N LEU A 190 -19.76 11.30 10.76
CA LEU A 190 -19.06 10.49 11.77
C LEU A 190 -17.81 11.19 12.28
N ARG A 191 -17.02 11.84 11.40
CA ARG A 191 -15.82 12.55 11.82
C ARG A 191 -16.14 13.71 12.77
N VAL A 192 -17.20 14.48 12.45
CA VAL A 192 -17.70 15.54 13.34
C VAL A 192 -18.19 14.96 14.66
N MET A 193 -18.91 13.84 14.63
CA MET A 193 -19.41 13.16 15.83
C MET A 193 -18.27 12.75 16.78
N LEU A 194 -17.12 12.30 16.26
CA LEU A 194 -15.96 11.96 17.09
C LEU A 194 -15.55 13.13 17.99
N ASP A 195 -15.51 14.35 17.44
CA ASP A 195 -15.13 15.53 18.18
C ASP A 195 -16.22 16.00 19.17
N LEU A 196 -17.51 15.89 18.77
CA LEU A 196 -18.63 16.22 19.67
C LEU A 196 -18.74 15.24 20.86
N LEU A 197 -18.24 14.01 20.73
CA LEU A 197 -18.21 13.01 21.80
C LEU A 197 -16.92 13.07 22.63
N SER A 198 -15.87 13.74 22.16
CA SER A 198 -14.59 13.89 22.84
C SER A 198 -14.62 15.08 23.81
N THR A 199 -13.92 14.95 24.94
CA THR A 199 -13.66 16.08 25.84
C THR A 199 -12.41 16.90 25.42
N ASP A 200 -11.63 16.39 24.46
CA ASP A 200 -10.45 17.04 23.88
C ASP A 200 -10.49 16.90 22.35
N PRO A 201 -11.41 17.65 21.67
CA PRO A 201 -11.63 17.52 20.24
C PRO A 201 -10.40 17.97 19.44
N LEU A 202 -10.11 17.26 18.33
CA LEU A 202 -9.03 17.60 17.43
C LEU A 202 -9.55 18.41 16.23
N PRO A 203 -8.86 19.52 15.85
CA PRO A 203 -9.32 20.40 14.77
C PRO A 203 -9.60 19.63 13.47
N TYR A 204 -10.76 19.94 12.91
CA TYR A 204 -11.23 19.37 11.65
C TYR A 204 -11.84 20.46 10.77
N PHE A 205 -11.44 20.48 9.50
CA PHE A 205 -11.98 21.35 8.47
C PHE A 205 -12.09 20.58 7.15
N TYR A 206 -13.26 20.61 6.55
CA TYR A 206 -13.52 20.02 5.25
C TYR A 206 -14.27 21.02 4.38
N ILE A 207 -13.89 21.12 3.12
CA ILE A 207 -14.63 21.85 2.09
C ILE A 207 -14.71 21.02 0.80
N GLY A 208 -15.94 20.66 0.42
CA GLY A 208 -16.25 20.17 -0.91
C GLY A 208 -16.66 21.33 -1.82
N MET A 209 -16.14 21.38 -3.03
CA MET A 209 -16.34 22.48 -3.99
C MET A 209 -16.74 21.94 -5.35
N GLU A 210 -17.46 22.74 -6.10
CA GLU A 210 -17.84 22.44 -7.49
C GLU A 210 -17.35 23.50 -8.45
N ASN A 211 -16.65 23.04 -9.48
CA ASN A 211 -16.11 23.84 -10.58
C ASN A 211 -16.67 23.32 -11.90
N ASP A 212 -17.07 24.23 -12.79
CA ASP A 212 -17.70 23.89 -14.07
C ASP A 212 -16.76 23.11 -15.02
N ASN A 213 -15.45 23.25 -14.88
CA ASN A 213 -14.44 22.64 -15.78
C ASN A 213 -13.97 21.27 -15.29
N ILE A 214 -13.72 21.12 -13.97
CA ILE A 214 -13.13 19.91 -13.40
C ILE A 214 -14.13 19.09 -12.58
N GLY A 215 -15.34 19.61 -12.33
CA GLY A 215 -16.37 18.97 -11.51
C GLY A 215 -16.14 19.14 -10.02
N ALA A 216 -16.65 18.22 -9.21
CA ALA A 216 -16.53 18.25 -7.76
C ALA A 216 -15.14 17.79 -7.31
N PHE A 217 -14.55 18.55 -6.39
CA PHE A 217 -13.28 18.24 -5.72
C PHE A 217 -13.34 18.70 -4.27
N ASP A 218 -12.44 18.24 -3.44
CA ASP A 218 -12.47 18.55 -2.03
C ASP A 218 -11.09 18.80 -1.40
N VAL A 219 -11.13 19.40 -0.21
CA VAL A 219 -10.00 19.62 0.67
C VAL A 219 -10.38 19.20 2.07
N LEU A 220 -9.51 18.47 2.70
CA LEU A 220 -9.60 18.00 4.07
C LEU A 220 -8.38 18.49 4.85
N VAL A 221 -8.61 19.07 6.02
CA VAL A 221 -7.59 19.36 7.02
C VAL A 221 -8.04 18.73 8.33
N ASP A 222 -7.39 17.63 8.73
CA ASP A 222 -7.83 16.82 9.86
C ASP A 222 -6.65 16.44 10.75
N ALA A 223 -6.64 16.95 11.97
CA ALA A 223 -5.58 16.70 12.94
C ALA A 223 -5.48 15.24 13.41
N ARG A 224 -6.51 14.41 13.18
CA ARG A 224 -6.48 12.96 13.50
C ARG A 224 -5.70 12.14 12.47
N ARG A 225 -5.41 12.69 11.31
CA ARG A 225 -4.69 11.99 10.25
C ARG A 225 -3.18 12.15 10.39
N ASN A 226 -2.43 11.17 9.92
CA ASN A 226 -0.96 11.26 9.84
C ASN A 226 -0.51 12.36 8.88
N GLU A 227 -1.27 12.55 7.79
CA GLU A 227 -1.15 13.67 6.86
C GLU A 227 -2.41 14.52 7.00
N GLN A 228 -2.26 15.65 7.67
CA GLN A 228 -3.40 16.48 8.07
C GLN A 228 -4.06 17.18 6.89
N VAL A 229 -3.31 17.48 5.82
CA VAL A 229 -3.84 18.18 4.65
C VAL A 229 -3.94 17.22 3.48
N LEU A 230 -5.15 17.10 2.90
CA LEU A 230 -5.43 16.29 1.72
C LEU A 230 -6.30 17.06 0.75
N MET A 231 -5.99 16.96 -0.55
CA MET A 231 -6.82 17.50 -1.63
C MET A 231 -6.95 16.47 -2.73
N GLY A 232 -8.13 16.39 -3.32
CA GLY A 232 -8.34 15.45 -4.40
C GLY A 232 -9.71 15.51 -5.04
N GLN A 233 -9.99 14.50 -5.84
CA GLN A 233 -11.20 14.41 -6.63
C GLN A 233 -11.71 12.98 -6.73
N SER A 234 -13.00 12.80 -6.47
CA SER A 234 -13.71 11.57 -6.79
C SER A 234 -13.98 11.46 -8.29
N ARG A 235 -13.70 10.32 -8.90
CA ARG A 235 -14.00 10.02 -10.30
C ARG A 235 -14.82 8.74 -10.44
N ILE A 236 -15.59 8.66 -11.52
CA ILE A 236 -16.29 7.44 -11.91
C ILE A 236 -15.86 7.12 -13.34
N GLU A 237 -15.12 6.02 -13.50
CA GLU A 237 -14.70 5.51 -14.81
C GLU A 237 -15.23 4.08 -14.99
N ASN A 238 -15.95 3.84 -16.08
CA ASN A 238 -16.55 2.53 -16.39
C ASN A 238 -17.41 1.95 -15.24
N GLY A 239 -18.10 2.81 -14.47
CA GLY A 239 -18.91 2.42 -13.34
C GLY A 239 -18.12 2.11 -12.04
N VAL A 240 -16.81 2.23 -12.09
CA VAL A 240 -15.93 2.12 -10.91
C VAL A 240 -15.66 3.52 -10.39
N ARG A 241 -15.93 3.72 -9.09
CA ARG A 241 -15.61 4.97 -8.41
C ARG A 241 -14.18 4.86 -7.85
N SER A 242 -13.37 5.90 -8.09
CA SER A 242 -12.03 6.06 -7.55
C SER A 242 -11.86 7.46 -6.94
N TYR A 243 -10.85 7.64 -6.14
CA TYR A 243 -10.44 8.94 -5.61
C TYR A 243 -9.00 9.23 -6.03
N ASP A 244 -8.81 10.31 -6.79
CA ASP A 244 -7.51 10.80 -7.19
C ASP A 244 -7.00 11.78 -6.14
N THR A 245 -6.05 11.35 -5.33
CA THR A 245 -5.37 12.22 -4.37
C THR A 245 -4.38 13.11 -5.11
N TRP A 246 -4.71 14.39 -5.25
CA TRP A 246 -3.83 15.38 -5.87
C TRP A 246 -2.61 15.69 -5.01
N THR A 247 -2.84 15.80 -3.70
CA THR A 247 -1.79 16.01 -2.71
C THR A 247 -2.24 15.58 -1.33
N SER A 248 -1.29 15.10 -0.52
CA SER A 248 -1.49 14.78 0.90
C SER A 248 -0.16 14.97 1.63
N PHE A 249 -0.14 15.77 2.72
CA PHE A 249 1.07 16.10 3.43
C PHE A 249 0.80 16.49 4.89
N LYS A 250 1.88 16.47 5.69
CA LYS A 250 1.83 16.90 7.10
C LYS A 250 1.74 18.42 7.18
N ALA A 251 0.80 18.94 7.97
CA ALA A 251 0.70 20.37 8.26
C ALA A 251 1.98 20.88 8.93
N LEU A 252 2.26 22.19 8.82
CA LEU A 252 3.47 22.80 9.38
C LEU A 252 3.59 22.58 10.89
N ASP A 253 2.47 22.69 11.59
CA ASP A 253 2.38 22.54 13.04
C ASP A 253 2.00 21.12 13.48
N ALA A 254 2.06 20.15 12.54
CA ALA A 254 1.74 18.76 12.85
C ALA A 254 2.70 18.17 13.89
N PRO A 255 2.21 17.30 14.78
CA PRO A 255 3.07 16.50 15.65
C PRO A 255 4.10 15.72 14.84
N LYS A 256 5.33 15.57 15.35
CA LYS A 256 6.38 14.78 14.68
C LYS A 256 6.01 13.29 14.58
N THR A 257 5.26 12.79 15.56
CA THR A 257 4.72 11.42 15.60
C THR A 257 3.23 11.46 15.32
N PRO A 258 2.69 10.45 14.60
CA PRO A 258 1.24 10.32 14.41
C PRO A 258 0.49 10.35 15.74
N ILE A 259 -0.72 10.93 15.72
CA ILE A 259 -1.61 10.90 16.88
C ILE A 259 -2.37 9.56 16.84
N GLU A 260 -1.90 8.61 17.64
CA GLU A 260 -2.62 7.36 17.87
C GLU A 260 -3.51 7.49 19.09
N MET A 261 -4.78 7.03 18.99
CA MET A 261 -5.74 7.10 20.10
C MET A 261 -5.61 5.90 21.02
N PHE A 262 -5.41 4.73 20.47
CA PHE A 262 -5.29 3.47 21.19
C PHE A 262 -4.18 2.61 20.60
N THR A 263 -3.51 1.83 21.45
CA THR A 263 -2.58 0.78 21.00
C THR A 263 -3.05 -0.57 21.56
N PRO A 264 -2.99 -1.65 20.76
CA PRO A 264 -3.30 -2.98 21.26
C PRO A 264 -2.17 -3.53 22.14
N ILE A 265 -2.53 -4.29 23.16
CA ILE A 265 -1.62 -5.04 24.03
C ILE A 265 -1.67 -6.50 23.63
N ASP A 266 -2.88 -7.07 23.58
CA ASP A 266 -3.13 -8.45 23.18
C ASP A 266 -4.50 -8.62 22.52
N TYR A 267 -4.61 -9.70 21.72
CA TYR A 267 -5.83 -10.17 21.08
C TYR A 267 -6.09 -11.63 21.46
N ALA A 268 -7.30 -11.94 21.90
CA ALA A 268 -7.81 -13.31 21.95
C ALA A 268 -8.92 -13.47 20.90
N VAL A 269 -8.70 -14.35 19.91
CA VAL A 269 -9.61 -14.55 18.79
C VAL A 269 -10.12 -16.00 18.81
N ASP A 270 -11.41 -16.18 19.03
CA ASP A 270 -12.11 -17.47 19.00
C ASP A 270 -12.95 -17.56 17.74
N THR A 271 -12.66 -18.51 16.86
CA THR A 271 -13.23 -18.62 15.52
C THR A 271 -13.79 -20.01 15.27
N THR A 272 -15.05 -20.07 14.86
CA THR A 272 -15.68 -21.30 14.36
C THR A 272 -15.94 -21.15 12.87
N ILE A 273 -15.49 -22.13 12.09
CA ILE A 273 -15.72 -22.25 10.65
C ILE A 273 -16.73 -23.37 10.43
N GLU A 274 -17.85 -23.05 9.84
CA GLU A 274 -18.93 -23.99 9.57
C GLU A 274 -18.67 -24.85 8.31
N ASN A 275 -19.51 -25.84 8.04
CA ASN A 275 -19.38 -26.71 6.88
C ASN A 275 -19.56 -25.99 5.53
N ASP A 276 -20.31 -24.89 5.52
CA ASP A 276 -20.49 -24.00 4.37
C ASP A 276 -19.38 -22.96 4.22
N LEU A 277 -18.38 -22.98 5.11
CA LEU A 277 -17.24 -22.04 5.23
C LEU A 277 -17.64 -20.66 5.75
N SER A 278 -18.84 -20.47 6.25
CA SER A 278 -19.15 -19.29 7.02
C SER A 278 -18.33 -19.27 8.32
N LEU A 279 -17.92 -18.06 8.72
CA LEU A 279 -17.13 -17.82 9.92
C LEU A 279 -17.99 -17.16 10.99
N THR A 280 -17.92 -17.66 12.22
CA THR A 280 -18.38 -16.97 13.42
C THR A 280 -17.17 -16.71 14.30
N GLY A 281 -16.95 -15.44 14.62
CA GLY A 281 -15.79 -15.01 15.39
C GLY A 281 -16.15 -14.19 16.62
N ARG A 282 -15.27 -14.25 17.60
CA ARG A 282 -15.26 -13.39 18.79
C ARG A 282 -13.83 -12.92 19.00
N THR A 283 -13.60 -11.61 18.92
CA THR A 283 -12.33 -11.01 19.27
C THR A 283 -12.46 -10.29 20.59
N THR A 284 -11.59 -10.62 21.54
CA THR A 284 -11.37 -9.83 22.75
C THR A 284 -10.08 -9.02 22.55
N LEU A 285 -10.20 -7.70 22.54
CA LEU A 285 -9.11 -6.76 22.36
C LEU A 285 -8.74 -6.13 23.71
N HIS A 286 -7.49 -6.19 24.09
CA HIS A 286 -6.94 -5.45 25.21
C HIS A 286 -6.22 -4.22 24.68
N LEU A 287 -6.77 -3.04 24.94
CA LEU A 287 -6.30 -1.76 24.38
C LEU A 287 -5.85 -0.84 25.49
N LYS A 288 -4.83 -0.03 25.19
CA LYS A 288 -4.35 1.07 26.05
C LYS A 288 -4.61 2.40 25.36
N ALA A 289 -5.25 3.33 26.05
CA ALA A 289 -5.47 4.68 25.55
C ALA A 289 -4.16 5.49 25.56
N LEU A 290 -3.82 6.05 24.41
CA LEU A 290 -2.65 6.91 24.20
C LEU A 290 -3.00 8.40 24.28
N GLN A 291 -4.31 8.73 24.21
CA GLN A 291 -4.84 10.08 24.38
C GLN A 291 -5.93 10.07 25.46
N ALA A 292 -6.06 11.19 26.17
CA ALA A 292 -7.17 11.40 27.09
C ALA A 292 -8.36 11.99 26.34
N GLY A 293 -9.57 11.86 26.91
CA GLY A 293 -10.75 12.52 26.38
C GLY A 293 -11.47 11.78 25.24
N GLU A 294 -10.86 10.74 24.65
CA GLU A 294 -11.48 9.96 23.60
C GLU A 294 -12.63 9.08 24.12
N ARG A 295 -13.70 9.05 23.38
CA ARG A 295 -14.89 8.26 23.67
C ARG A 295 -15.19 7.22 22.58
N VAL A 296 -14.49 7.26 21.45
CA VAL A 296 -14.72 6.35 20.33
C VAL A 296 -13.48 5.56 20.00
N VAL A 297 -13.62 4.23 19.97
CA VAL A 297 -12.56 3.31 19.52
C VAL A 297 -12.79 2.98 18.05
N GLY A 298 -11.85 3.32 17.18
CA GLY A 298 -11.84 2.95 15.78
C GLY A 298 -11.14 1.60 15.57
N LEU A 299 -11.84 0.66 14.95
CA LEU A 299 -11.33 -0.65 14.56
C LEU A 299 -11.59 -0.89 13.08
N GLU A 300 -10.91 -1.89 12.52
CA GLU A 300 -11.18 -2.44 11.19
C GLU A 300 -11.74 -3.87 11.33
N LEU A 301 -12.75 -4.18 10.53
CA LEU A 301 -13.35 -5.50 10.39
C LEU A 301 -13.95 -5.60 8.99
N SER A 302 -13.68 -6.68 8.27
CA SER A 302 -14.20 -6.88 6.92
C SER A 302 -15.69 -6.59 6.83
N ARG A 303 -16.09 -5.84 5.82
CA ARG A 303 -17.50 -5.57 5.48
C ARG A 303 -18.33 -6.84 5.26
N ASN A 304 -17.63 -7.98 4.99
CA ASN A 304 -18.25 -9.29 4.81
C ASN A 304 -18.56 -9.99 6.15
N LEU A 305 -18.19 -9.38 7.28
CA LEU A 305 -18.43 -9.86 8.64
C LEU A 305 -19.38 -8.89 9.36
N ALA A 306 -20.62 -9.32 9.58
CA ALA A 306 -21.61 -8.54 10.31
C ALA A 306 -21.39 -8.63 11.82
N VAL A 307 -21.25 -7.50 12.49
CA VAL A 307 -21.15 -7.41 13.95
C VAL A 307 -22.50 -7.69 14.58
N GLY A 308 -22.52 -8.61 15.53
CA GLY A 308 -23.73 -8.97 16.30
C GLY A 308 -23.79 -8.32 17.68
N GLU A 309 -22.65 -8.19 18.35
CA GLU A 309 -22.55 -7.62 19.69
C GLU A 309 -21.17 -7.01 19.94
N VAL A 310 -21.14 -5.87 20.60
CA VAL A 310 -19.93 -5.25 21.13
C VAL A 310 -20.17 -4.91 22.59
N LYS A 311 -19.21 -5.23 23.48
CA LYS A 311 -19.29 -4.86 24.89
C LYS A 311 -17.91 -4.69 25.54
N LEU A 312 -17.84 -3.96 26.64
CA LEU A 312 -16.70 -4.07 27.56
C LEU A 312 -16.76 -5.42 28.29
N GLU A 313 -15.60 -5.98 28.62
CA GLU A 313 -15.53 -7.24 29.37
C GLU A 313 -16.38 -7.13 30.67
N GLY A 314 -17.35 -8.03 30.83
CA GLY A 314 -18.27 -8.03 31.98
C GLY A 314 -19.28 -6.88 31.99
N GLY A 315 -19.32 -6.03 30.96
CA GLY A 315 -20.20 -4.85 30.85
C GLY A 315 -21.45 -5.05 30.00
N ALA A 316 -22.25 -3.98 29.92
CA ALA A 316 -23.40 -3.91 29.04
C ALA A 316 -22.98 -3.78 27.55
N PRO A 317 -23.87 -4.12 26.60
CA PRO A 317 -23.64 -3.85 25.19
C PRO A 317 -23.36 -2.38 24.92
N LEU A 318 -22.42 -2.14 24.00
CA LEU A 318 -22.03 -0.82 23.55
C LEU A 318 -22.67 -0.49 22.22
N PHE A 319 -22.84 0.80 21.97
CA PHE A 319 -23.25 1.31 20.68
C PHE A 319 -22.06 1.31 19.70
N TYR A 320 -22.31 0.95 18.45
CA TYR A 320 -21.28 0.93 17.40
C TYR A 320 -21.87 1.33 16.05
N PHE A 321 -20.97 1.79 15.17
CA PHE A 321 -21.23 2.00 13.76
C PHE A 321 -20.36 1.02 12.98
N GLN A 322 -20.96 0.29 12.05
CA GLN A 322 -20.25 -0.61 11.15
C GLN A 322 -20.56 -0.26 9.71
N ASN A 323 -19.53 -0.19 8.88
CA ASN A 323 -19.62 0.10 7.45
C ASN A 323 -20.27 1.48 7.16
N GLU A 324 -20.20 2.37 8.12
CA GLU A 324 -20.52 3.78 7.97
C GLU A 324 -19.25 4.54 7.65
N ASP A 325 -19.36 5.49 6.76
CA ASP A 325 -18.19 6.17 6.22
C ASP A 325 -17.80 7.41 7.02
N MET A 326 -16.51 7.62 7.22
CA MET A 326 -15.97 8.86 7.79
C MET A 326 -15.56 9.87 6.72
N SER A 327 -15.14 9.40 5.56
CA SER A 327 -14.81 10.24 4.40
C SER A 327 -14.87 9.44 3.11
N ARG A 328 -15.18 10.11 2.00
CA ARG A 328 -15.21 9.49 0.66
C ARG A 328 -13.84 8.92 0.27
N HIS A 329 -12.77 9.58 0.68
CA HIS A 329 -11.40 9.18 0.46
C HIS A 329 -11.11 7.82 1.12
N ASP A 330 -11.41 7.67 2.41
CA ASP A 330 -11.10 6.45 3.16
C ASP A 330 -11.81 5.22 2.59
N ILE A 331 -13.07 5.35 2.17
CA ILE A 331 -13.79 4.24 1.52
C ILE A 331 -13.12 3.79 0.23
N LEU A 332 -12.70 4.72 -0.60
CA LEU A 332 -12.17 4.39 -1.92
C LEU A 332 -10.76 3.81 -1.85
N GLU A 333 -10.01 4.10 -0.79
CA GLU A 333 -8.69 3.53 -0.54
C GLU A 333 -8.74 2.14 0.08
N ARG A 334 -9.49 2.00 1.17
CA ARG A 334 -9.42 0.82 2.04
C ARG A 334 -10.65 -0.07 1.94
N GLY A 335 -11.71 0.41 1.31
CA GLY A 335 -13.03 -0.16 1.44
C GLY A 335 -13.70 0.30 2.74
N ASN A 336 -14.96 -0.10 2.91
CA ASN A 336 -15.73 0.29 4.08
C ASN A 336 -15.68 -0.78 5.17
N ASP A 337 -14.50 -1.00 5.74
CA ASP A 337 -14.26 -2.00 6.79
C ASP A 337 -14.21 -1.37 8.19
N THR A 338 -14.67 -0.14 8.32
CA THR A 338 -14.62 0.64 9.57
C THR A 338 -15.65 0.15 10.59
N LEU A 339 -15.20 -0.04 11.83
CA LEU A 339 -16.02 -0.32 13.01
C LEU A 339 -15.71 0.71 14.09
N LEU A 340 -16.63 1.61 14.38
CA LEU A 340 -16.52 2.62 15.44
C LEU A 340 -17.33 2.21 16.65
N ILE A 341 -16.72 2.13 17.82
CA ILE A 341 -17.34 1.70 19.08
C ILE A 341 -17.38 2.88 20.03
N VAL A 342 -18.57 3.23 20.52
CA VAL A 342 -18.76 4.36 21.44
C VAL A 342 -18.70 3.85 22.87
N LEU A 343 -17.72 4.33 23.63
CA LEU A 343 -17.53 4.01 25.05
C LEU A 343 -18.56 4.77 25.91
N PRO A 344 -18.92 4.25 27.11
CA PRO A 344 -19.85 4.90 28.03
C PRO A 344 -19.35 6.26 28.52
N ALA A 345 -18.03 6.42 28.66
CA ALA A 345 -17.37 7.64 29.11
C ALA A 345 -16.03 7.80 28.40
N PRO A 346 -15.54 9.06 28.31
CA PRO A 346 -14.20 9.34 27.78
C PRO A 346 -13.10 8.64 28.58
N VAL A 347 -12.07 8.16 27.90
CA VAL A 347 -10.92 7.48 28.54
C VAL A 347 -9.92 8.47 29.12
N ARG A 348 -9.15 8.02 30.08
CA ARG A 348 -7.96 8.71 30.60
C ARG A 348 -6.71 8.23 29.86
N LEU A 349 -5.70 9.09 29.78
CA LEU A 349 -4.37 8.71 29.26
C LEU A 349 -3.84 7.47 30.00
N GLY A 350 -3.42 6.46 29.26
CA GLY A 350 -2.90 5.21 29.80
C GLY A 350 -3.96 4.25 30.35
N GLN A 351 -5.24 4.58 30.27
CA GLN A 351 -6.31 3.67 30.67
C GLN A 351 -6.34 2.43 29.77
N GLU A 352 -6.40 1.27 30.38
CA GLU A 352 -6.58 0.00 29.69
C GLU A 352 -8.07 -0.38 29.66
N ILE A 353 -8.52 -0.89 28.52
CA ILE A 353 -9.88 -1.37 28.31
C ILE A 353 -9.85 -2.73 27.61
N ARG A 354 -10.83 -3.58 27.89
CA ARG A 354 -11.05 -4.84 27.18
C ARG A 354 -12.40 -4.80 26.49
N LEU A 355 -12.34 -4.94 25.15
CA LEU A 355 -13.52 -4.97 24.28
C LEU A 355 -13.73 -6.38 23.78
N GLU A 356 -14.96 -6.86 23.80
CA GLU A 356 -15.40 -8.08 23.12
C GLU A 356 -16.25 -7.71 21.91
N VAL A 357 -15.88 -8.18 20.72
CA VAL A 357 -16.61 -7.99 19.46
C VAL A 357 -16.98 -9.36 18.91
N LYS A 358 -18.28 -9.61 18.73
CA LYS A 358 -18.81 -10.83 18.09
C LYS A 358 -19.28 -10.52 16.69
N TYR A 359 -18.91 -11.34 15.73
CA TYR A 359 -19.23 -11.15 14.31
C TYR A 359 -19.41 -12.49 13.59
N ARG A 360 -20.04 -12.42 12.40
CA ARG A 360 -20.25 -13.59 11.54
C ARG A 360 -20.33 -13.18 10.08
N GLY A 361 -19.90 -14.07 9.17
CA GLY A 361 -20.00 -13.81 7.73
C GLY A 361 -19.08 -14.72 6.92
N ASN A 362 -18.69 -14.26 5.73
CA ASN A 362 -17.91 -15.05 4.78
C ASN A 362 -16.64 -14.29 4.38
N VAL A 363 -15.49 -14.83 4.77
CA VAL A 363 -14.15 -14.33 4.37
C VAL A 363 -13.32 -15.41 3.68
N ILE A 364 -13.89 -16.63 3.53
CA ILE A 364 -13.25 -17.78 2.90
C ILE A 364 -13.82 -17.94 1.49
N SER A 365 -12.97 -17.77 0.48
CA SER A 365 -13.30 -17.93 -0.92
C SER A 365 -13.05 -19.36 -1.38
N ARG A 366 -13.83 -19.82 -2.38
CA ARG A 366 -13.67 -21.14 -3.02
C ARG A 366 -13.14 -20.96 -4.43
N ALA A 367 -12.04 -21.62 -4.72
CA ALA A 367 -11.43 -21.60 -6.05
C ALA A 367 -11.73 -22.86 -6.89
N GLY A 368 -12.60 -23.73 -6.38
CA GLY A 368 -12.97 -25.00 -6.99
C GLY A 368 -12.12 -26.18 -6.50
N ASN A 369 -12.62 -27.41 -6.67
CA ASN A 369 -11.94 -28.67 -6.35
C ASN A 369 -11.39 -28.79 -4.93
N GLY A 370 -12.08 -28.19 -3.93
CA GLY A 370 -11.64 -28.22 -2.53
C GLY A 370 -10.45 -27.30 -2.23
N VAL A 371 -10.14 -26.37 -3.13
CA VAL A 371 -9.16 -25.31 -2.91
C VAL A 371 -9.88 -24.11 -2.31
N GLU A 372 -9.55 -23.82 -1.07
CA GLU A 372 -10.13 -22.74 -0.29
C GLU A 372 -9.06 -21.68 0.00
N PHE A 373 -9.49 -20.45 0.27
CA PHE A 373 -8.58 -19.34 0.49
C PHE A 373 -9.19 -18.27 1.40
N VAL A 374 -8.48 -17.86 2.43
CA VAL A 374 -8.85 -16.74 3.29
C VAL A 374 -8.30 -15.44 2.67
N GLY A 375 -9.19 -14.70 1.99
CA GLY A 375 -8.81 -13.51 1.22
C GLY A 375 -8.55 -12.25 2.05
N GLU A 376 -9.11 -12.19 3.25
CA GLU A 376 -9.01 -11.02 4.14
C GLU A 376 -7.71 -11.08 4.95
N ARG A 377 -6.75 -10.19 4.69
CA ARG A 377 -5.45 -10.24 5.36
C ARG A 377 -5.55 -9.96 6.86
N GLY A 378 -5.96 -8.77 7.25
CA GLY A 378 -6.04 -8.36 8.67
C GLY A 378 -7.48 -8.24 9.16
N THR A 379 -8.43 -8.05 8.26
CA THR A 379 -9.81 -7.69 8.59
C THR A 379 -10.75 -8.88 8.83
N TRP A 380 -10.24 -10.13 8.86
CA TRP A 380 -11.02 -11.31 9.25
C TRP A 380 -11.35 -11.35 10.75
N TYR A 381 -10.72 -10.49 11.54
CA TYR A 381 -10.99 -10.25 12.97
C TYR A 381 -10.99 -8.75 13.24
N ALA A 382 -11.67 -8.30 14.30
CA ALA A 382 -11.66 -6.90 14.70
C ALA A 382 -10.29 -6.51 15.25
N HIS A 383 -9.65 -5.47 14.68
CA HIS A 383 -8.32 -5.01 15.09
C HIS A 383 -8.18 -3.50 14.98
N VAL A 384 -7.15 -2.93 15.61
CA VAL A 384 -6.80 -1.53 15.46
C VAL A 384 -6.17 -1.33 14.08
N GLY A 385 -6.75 -0.43 13.28
CA GLY A 385 -6.25 -0.09 11.94
C GLY A 385 -5.17 1.01 11.94
N GLY A 386 -4.60 1.30 10.77
CA GLY A 386 -3.79 2.48 10.52
C GLY A 386 -2.28 2.26 10.37
N GLY A 387 -1.67 1.27 10.98
CA GLY A 387 -0.22 0.98 10.91
C GLY A 387 0.09 -0.41 11.45
N ASP A 388 1.37 -0.76 11.49
CA ASP A 388 1.81 -2.04 12.08
C ASP A 388 1.85 -1.92 13.61
N HIS A 389 0.75 -2.32 14.25
CA HIS A 389 0.63 -2.38 15.72
C HIS A 389 0.98 -3.77 16.22
N PHE A 390 2.14 -3.90 16.84
CA PHE A 390 2.61 -5.18 17.37
C PHE A 390 1.94 -5.55 18.70
N ALA A 391 1.27 -6.70 18.74
CA ALA A 391 0.56 -7.21 19.91
C ALA A 391 0.73 -8.74 20.05
N LEU A 392 0.36 -9.29 21.22
CA LEU A 392 0.32 -10.73 21.43
C LEU A 392 -1.02 -11.30 20.93
N PHE A 393 -0.98 -12.54 20.42
CA PHE A 393 -2.16 -13.23 19.89
C PHE A 393 -2.38 -14.59 20.55
N ASP A 394 -3.64 -14.86 20.86
CA ASP A 394 -4.16 -16.16 21.27
C ASP A 394 -5.32 -16.53 20.33
N LEU A 395 -5.09 -17.47 19.43
CA LEU A 395 -6.01 -17.82 18.36
C LEU A 395 -6.59 -19.21 18.65
N MET A 396 -7.91 -19.31 18.76
CA MET A 396 -8.64 -20.55 18.89
C MET A 396 -9.50 -20.79 17.66
N PHE A 397 -9.42 -21.99 17.09
CA PHE A 397 -10.19 -22.36 15.92
C PHE A 397 -10.94 -23.66 16.14
N ARG A 398 -12.17 -23.73 15.57
CA ARG A 398 -12.95 -24.95 15.34
C ARG A 398 -13.33 -24.98 13.86
N TRP A 399 -13.09 -26.12 13.20
CA TRP A 399 -13.32 -26.22 11.74
C TRP A 399 -13.69 -27.66 11.31
N PRO A 400 -14.31 -27.84 10.12
CA PRO A 400 -14.68 -29.15 9.60
C PRO A 400 -13.49 -30.08 9.44
N LYS A 401 -13.61 -31.31 9.90
CA LYS A 401 -12.53 -32.30 9.99
C LYS A 401 -11.87 -32.66 8.65
N ARG A 402 -12.55 -32.43 7.52
CA ARG A 402 -11.99 -32.66 6.19
C ARG A 402 -10.81 -31.75 5.82
N PHE A 403 -10.69 -30.61 6.49
CA PHE A 403 -9.62 -29.64 6.22
C PHE A 403 -8.48 -29.76 7.23
N THR A 404 -7.28 -29.41 6.76
CA THR A 404 -6.17 -29.00 7.62
C THR A 404 -6.15 -27.47 7.68
N LEU A 405 -6.06 -26.91 8.90
CA LEU A 405 -5.94 -25.48 9.16
C LEU A 405 -4.51 -25.17 9.60
N VAL A 406 -3.95 -24.09 9.07
CA VAL A 406 -2.65 -23.52 9.44
C VAL A 406 -2.87 -22.07 9.84
N ALA A 407 -2.17 -21.61 10.89
CA ALA A 407 -2.32 -20.26 11.40
C ALA A 407 -0.99 -19.72 11.94
N THR A 408 -0.91 -18.39 12.04
CA THR A 408 0.24 -17.69 12.65
C THR A 408 0.38 -18.05 14.13
N GLY A 409 1.62 -18.08 14.62
CA GLY A 409 1.94 -18.45 15.98
C GLY A 409 2.31 -19.93 16.17
N GLU A 410 2.64 -20.30 17.40
CA GLU A 410 2.97 -21.67 17.76
C GLU A 410 1.70 -22.48 18.02
N ARG A 411 1.57 -23.63 17.39
CA ARG A 411 0.44 -24.54 17.62
C ARG A 411 0.59 -25.22 19.00
N ILE A 412 -0.22 -24.78 19.96
CA ILE A 412 -0.21 -25.26 21.34
C ILE A 412 -1.04 -26.53 21.53
N ASP A 413 -2.17 -26.58 20.82
CA ASP A 413 -3.08 -27.70 20.89
C ASP A 413 -3.72 -28.00 19.54
N LEU A 414 -4.03 -29.28 19.30
CA LEU A 414 -4.79 -29.77 18.17
C LEU A 414 -5.43 -31.08 18.51
N HIS A 415 -6.76 -31.15 18.48
CA HIS A 415 -7.50 -32.37 18.74
C HIS A 415 -8.78 -32.48 17.92
N ASP A 416 -9.28 -33.72 17.82
CA ASP A 416 -10.57 -33.98 17.19
C ASP A 416 -11.68 -33.81 18.24
N ASP A 417 -12.72 -33.04 17.90
CA ASP A 417 -13.92 -32.86 18.74
C ASP A 417 -15.17 -33.26 17.93
N GLY A 418 -15.47 -34.55 17.92
CA GLY A 418 -16.54 -35.13 17.11
C GLY A 418 -16.29 -34.99 15.62
N ASP A 419 -17.17 -34.28 14.93
CA ASP A 419 -17.08 -34.03 13.46
C ASP A 419 -16.24 -32.81 13.09
N VAL A 420 -15.74 -32.07 14.08
CA VAL A 420 -14.87 -30.93 13.91
C VAL A 420 -13.48 -31.21 14.48
N LYS A 421 -12.51 -30.41 14.04
CA LYS A 421 -11.21 -30.26 14.70
C LYS A 421 -11.21 -28.98 15.50
N ALA A 422 -10.53 -29.00 16.61
CA ALA A 422 -10.25 -27.82 17.41
C ALA A 422 -8.73 -27.66 17.59
N GLY A 423 -8.26 -26.40 17.57
CA GLY A 423 -6.85 -26.12 17.76
C GLY A 423 -6.62 -24.72 18.30
N ARG A 424 -5.45 -24.54 18.93
CA ARG A 424 -5.04 -23.27 19.52
C ARG A 424 -3.63 -22.91 19.08
N TRP A 425 -3.45 -21.65 18.67
CA TRP A 425 -2.15 -21.06 18.32
C TRP A 425 -1.88 -19.84 19.20
N GLN A 426 -0.65 -19.69 19.65
CA GLN A 426 -0.25 -18.54 20.45
C GLN A 426 1.01 -17.89 19.87
N SER A 427 1.05 -16.56 19.86
CA SER A 427 2.27 -15.84 19.60
C SER A 427 3.16 -15.82 20.85
N ARG A 428 4.45 -16.14 20.69
CA ARG A 428 5.45 -15.96 21.77
C ARG A 428 6.10 -14.59 21.74
N VAL A 429 5.98 -13.93 20.61
CA VAL A 429 6.48 -12.58 20.35
C VAL A 429 5.35 -11.76 19.75
N PRO A 430 5.41 -10.41 19.83
CA PRO A 430 4.35 -9.59 19.24
C PRO A 430 4.29 -9.74 17.71
N PHE A 431 3.09 -9.71 17.14
CA PHE A 431 2.82 -9.71 15.71
C PHE A 431 2.10 -8.42 15.34
N ALA A 432 2.33 -7.91 14.13
CA ALA A 432 1.51 -6.83 13.58
C ALA A 432 0.17 -7.34 13.04
N VAL A 433 0.11 -8.61 12.63
CA VAL A 433 -1.07 -9.20 12.01
C VAL A 433 -1.12 -10.71 12.26
N ALA A 434 -2.32 -11.23 12.46
CA ALA A 434 -2.58 -12.68 12.54
C ALA A 434 -3.31 -13.16 11.29
N GLY A 435 -2.98 -14.37 10.82
CA GLY A 435 -3.58 -14.98 9.65
C GLY A 435 -3.79 -16.47 9.81
N PHE A 436 -4.65 -17.04 8.98
CA PHE A 436 -4.84 -18.47 8.86
C PHE A 436 -5.30 -18.85 7.44
N ASN A 437 -5.03 -20.07 7.04
CA ASN A 437 -5.58 -20.68 5.84
C ASN A 437 -6.04 -22.11 6.12
N LEU A 438 -6.87 -22.64 5.25
CA LEU A 438 -7.35 -24.02 5.35
C LEU A 438 -7.51 -24.63 3.97
N GLY A 439 -7.39 -25.95 3.88
CA GLY A 439 -7.55 -26.68 2.63
C GLY A 439 -7.46 -28.18 2.82
N GLU A 440 -7.76 -28.92 1.77
CA GLU A 440 -7.47 -30.35 1.72
C GLU A 440 -6.02 -30.58 1.28
N TYR A 441 -5.12 -30.49 2.26
CA TYR A 441 -3.67 -30.49 1.99
C TYR A 441 -3.05 -31.89 1.99
N LYS A 442 -1.95 -32.00 1.23
CA LYS A 442 -0.83 -32.89 1.50
C LYS A 442 0.26 -32.09 2.20
N GLU A 443 0.85 -32.69 3.21
CA GLU A 443 1.80 -32.06 4.10
C GLU A 443 3.20 -32.65 3.88
N GLU A 444 4.23 -31.82 3.98
CA GLU A 444 5.64 -32.22 3.95
C GLU A 444 6.39 -31.42 5.00
N THR A 445 7.23 -32.10 5.79
CA THR A 445 8.12 -31.43 6.74
C THR A 445 9.52 -31.42 6.14
N ALA A 446 10.10 -30.23 5.99
CA ALA A 446 11.47 -30.10 5.52
C ALA A 446 12.47 -30.61 6.57
N ALA A 447 13.64 -31.07 6.09
CA ALA A 447 14.71 -31.50 6.98
C ALA A 447 15.33 -30.29 7.72
N GLY A 448 15.45 -30.38 9.03
CA GLY A 448 16.01 -29.35 9.91
C GLY A 448 15.12 -29.13 11.14
N ASP A 449 15.75 -28.71 12.25
CA ASP A 449 15.05 -28.62 13.53
C ASP A 449 14.63 -27.18 13.87
N ARG A 450 15.32 -26.16 13.32
CA ARG A 450 15.01 -24.74 13.62
C ARG A 450 15.33 -23.84 12.42
N PRO A 451 14.30 -23.03 12.01
CA PRO A 451 12.89 -23.18 12.33
C PRO A 451 12.35 -24.50 11.78
N LYS A 452 11.29 -25.04 12.38
CA LYS A 452 10.54 -26.13 11.77
C LYS A 452 9.81 -25.61 10.54
N VAL A 453 10.08 -26.16 9.37
CA VAL A 453 9.44 -25.75 8.11
C VAL A 453 8.45 -26.82 7.67
N GLU A 454 7.17 -26.46 7.57
CA GLU A 454 6.08 -27.34 7.13
C GLU A 454 5.41 -26.74 5.88
N LEU A 455 5.18 -27.56 4.85
CA LEU A 455 4.58 -27.14 3.60
C LEU A 455 3.24 -27.85 3.38
N TYR A 456 2.26 -27.10 2.89
CA TYR A 456 0.87 -27.53 2.72
C TYR A 456 0.45 -27.25 1.29
N ALA A 457 0.33 -28.30 0.45
CA ALA A 457 -0.14 -28.18 -0.91
C ALA A 457 -1.53 -28.81 -1.05
N ASN A 458 -2.42 -28.16 -1.76
CA ASN A 458 -3.73 -28.69 -2.06
C ASN A 458 -3.61 -30.01 -2.82
N LYS A 459 -4.51 -30.97 -2.52
CA LYS A 459 -4.54 -32.27 -3.20
C LYS A 459 -4.86 -32.11 -4.68
N GLN A 460 -5.60 -31.07 -5.03
CA GLN A 460 -6.04 -30.77 -6.38
C GLN A 460 -5.72 -29.32 -6.75
N LEU A 461 -5.79 -29.02 -8.05
CA LEU A 461 -5.65 -27.66 -8.56
C LEU A 461 -7.00 -26.96 -8.61
N GLU A 462 -6.99 -25.66 -8.44
CA GLU A 462 -8.14 -24.79 -8.65
C GLU A 462 -8.64 -24.83 -10.09
N ASP A 463 -9.94 -24.55 -10.29
CA ASP A 463 -10.63 -24.60 -11.58
C ASP A 463 -9.95 -23.73 -12.65
N ALA A 464 -9.45 -22.54 -12.27
CA ALA A 464 -8.80 -21.62 -13.19
C ALA A 464 -7.53 -22.21 -13.82
N ILE A 465 -6.68 -22.86 -13.04
CA ILE A 465 -5.44 -23.49 -13.52
C ILE A 465 -5.78 -24.74 -14.34
N LEU A 466 -6.77 -25.56 -13.93
CA LEU A 466 -7.22 -26.70 -14.71
C LEU A 466 -7.73 -26.27 -16.08
N ALA A 467 -8.52 -25.21 -16.15
CA ALA A 467 -9.01 -24.67 -17.42
C ALA A 467 -7.87 -24.21 -18.34
N LEU A 468 -6.79 -23.60 -17.79
CA LEU A 468 -5.61 -23.22 -18.57
C LEU A 468 -4.86 -24.45 -19.11
N LEU A 469 -4.71 -25.49 -18.29
CA LEU A 469 -4.03 -26.73 -18.70
C LEU A 469 -4.82 -27.48 -19.77
N GLN A 470 -6.16 -27.39 -19.81
CA GLN A 470 -7.04 -28.05 -20.79
C GLN A 470 -7.15 -27.28 -22.11
N LYS A 471 -7.00 -25.95 -22.11
CA LYS A 471 -7.12 -25.11 -23.31
C LYS A 471 -6.02 -25.34 -24.36
N ASN A 472 -4.93 -26.02 -24.06
CA ASN A 472 -3.71 -26.03 -24.86
C ASN A 472 -3.23 -27.35 -25.46
N PRO A 473 -4.07 -28.29 -25.95
CA PRO A 473 -3.55 -29.38 -26.79
C PRO A 473 -3.56 -29.09 -28.29
N ARG A 474 -4.26 -28.06 -28.79
CA ARG A 474 -4.50 -27.89 -30.23
C ARG A 474 -4.02 -26.60 -30.88
N ASP A 475 -3.75 -25.55 -30.13
CA ASP A 475 -3.36 -24.25 -30.72
C ASP A 475 -1.84 -24.06 -30.90
N ASN A 476 -1.03 -24.99 -30.40
CA ASN A 476 0.42 -25.02 -30.67
C ASN A 476 0.78 -26.00 -31.80
N ARG A 477 -0.03 -26.06 -32.85
CA ARG A 477 0.50 -26.62 -34.10
C ARG A 477 1.63 -25.74 -34.58
N SER A 478 2.85 -26.28 -34.56
CA SER A 478 4.00 -25.58 -35.12
C SER A 478 3.67 -25.13 -36.55
N ILE A 479 4.14 -23.94 -36.92
CA ILE A 479 3.99 -23.43 -38.28
C ILE A 479 4.42 -24.51 -39.33
N SER A 480 5.35 -25.43 -38.95
CA SER A 480 5.76 -26.56 -39.78
C SER A 480 4.66 -27.60 -40.04
N GLU A 481 3.68 -27.77 -39.11
CA GLU A 481 2.55 -28.71 -39.34
C GLU A 481 1.45 -28.11 -40.24
N MET A 482 1.35 -26.78 -40.34
CA MET A 482 0.46 -26.12 -41.30
C MET A 482 0.89 -26.28 -42.76
N PHE A 483 2.14 -26.59 -43.02
CA PHE A 483 2.70 -26.74 -44.38
C PHE A 483 2.93 -28.20 -44.80
N GLN A 484 2.41 -29.21 -44.09
CA GLN A 484 2.45 -30.58 -44.52
C GLN A 484 1.39 -30.87 -45.61
N PRO A 485 1.73 -31.57 -46.70
CA PRO A 485 0.80 -31.89 -47.78
C PRO A 485 -0.41 -32.72 -47.31
N PRO A 486 -1.60 -32.54 -47.89
CA PRO A 486 -2.76 -33.37 -47.61
C PRO A 486 -2.50 -34.82 -48.05
N GLY A 487 -2.33 -35.72 -47.11
CA GLY A 487 -2.07 -37.14 -47.37
C GLY A 487 -1.06 -37.79 -46.42
N GLN A 488 -0.29 -37.00 -45.67
CA GLN A 488 0.60 -37.50 -44.62
C GLN A 488 0.10 -37.18 -43.21
N ARG A 489 -1.18 -36.81 -43.05
CA ARG A 489 -1.81 -36.71 -41.76
C ARG A 489 -2.06 -38.10 -41.22
N GLY A 490 -1.08 -38.63 -40.47
CA GLY A 490 -1.28 -39.84 -39.72
C GLY A 490 -2.44 -39.68 -38.75
N LEU A 491 -3.23 -40.72 -38.60
CA LEU A 491 -4.20 -40.89 -37.53
C LEU A 491 -3.42 -40.55 -36.22
N SER A 492 -3.66 -39.37 -35.71
CA SER A 492 -3.21 -39.00 -34.36
C SER A 492 -3.93 -39.96 -33.43
N ASP A 493 -3.23 -41.01 -33.03
CA ASP A 493 -3.60 -41.76 -31.84
C ASP A 493 -3.79 -40.71 -30.75
N ALA A 494 -4.98 -40.67 -30.14
CA ALA A 494 -5.28 -39.78 -29.04
C ALA A 494 -4.22 -40.02 -27.97
N ILE A 495 -3.25 -39.13 -27.89
CA ILE A 495 -2.29 -39.13 -26.79
C ILE A 495 -3.13 -39.07 -25.52
N PRO A 496 -3.06 -40.11 -24.65
CA PRO A 496 -3.84 -40.10 -23.41
C PRO A 496 -3.59 -38.79 -22.73
N GLU A 497 -4.67 -38.08 -22.39
CA GLU A 497 -4.60 -36.80 -21.69
C GLU A 497 -3.79 -37.00 -20.39
N ALA A 498 -2.63 -36.37 -20.28
CA ALA A 498 -1.79 -36.54 -19.13
C ALA A 498 -2.58 -36.09 -17.89
N PRO A 499 -2.57 -36.86 -16.81
CA PRO A 499 -3.32 -36.49 -15.61
C PRO A 499 -2.86 -35.11 -15.12
N PRO A 500 -3.78 -34.33 -14.53
CA PRO A 500 -3.42 -33.04 -13.97
C PRO A 500 -2.19 -33.14 -13.03
N PRO A 501 -1.25 -32.19 -13.07
CA PRO A 501 -0.09 -32.23 -12.21
C PRO A 501 -0.54 -32.08 -10.76
N SER A 502 0.09 -32.86 -9.84
CA SER A 502 -0.17 -32.76 -8.41
C SER A 502 0.69 -31.64 -7.81
N PRO A 503 0.10 -30.62 -7.14
CA PRO A 503 0.85 -29.60 -6.42
C PRO A 503 1.85 -30.17 -5.39
N ALA A 504 1.51 -31.30 -4.80
CA ALA A 504 2.34 -31.96 -3.80
C ALA A 504 3.65 -32.57 -4.35
N ALA A 505 3.79 -32.70 -5.69
CA ALA A 505 4.97 -33.34 -6.29
C ALA A 505 6.27 -32.55 -6.05
N VAL A 506 6.18 -31.24 -5.81
CA VAL A 506 7.34 -30.37 -5.61
C VAL A 506 7.67 -30.06 -4.13
N LEU A 507 6.83 -30.49 -3.17
CA LEU A 507 6.94 -30.13 -1.76
C LEU A 507 8.32 -30.40 -1.14
N LYS A 508 8.88 -31.58 -1.39
CA LYS A 508 10.20 -31.96 -0.85
C LYS A 508 11.30 -31.05 -1.35
N HIS A 509 11.26 -30.69 -2.65
CA HIS A 509 12.23 -29.77 -3.23
C HIS A 509 12.06 -28.38 -2.64
N LEU A 510 10.83 -27.86 -2.60
CA LEU A 510 10.54 -26.55 -2.01
C LEU A 510 10.99 -26.49 -0.54
N GLY A 511 10.75 -27.52 0.26
CA GLY A 511 11.17 -27.56 1.67
C GLY A 511 12.69 -27.38 1.82
N SER A 512 13.48 -28.00 0.95
CA SER A 512 14.93 -27.79 0.93
C SER A 512 15.30 -26.36 0.56
N GLU A 513 14.67 -25.80 -0.47
CA GLU A 513 14.92 -24.42 -0.90
C GLU A 513 14.56 -23.39 0.18
N PHE A 514 13.46 -23.61 0.91
CA PHE A 514 13.07 -22.76 2.05
C PHE A 514 14.11 -22.81 3.17
N THR A 515 14.54 -23.99 3.56
CA THR A 515 15.58 -24.16 4.60
C THR A 515 16.90 -23.48 4.19
N ASP A 516 17.31 -23.61 2.93
CA ASP A 516 18.51 -22.97 2.41
C ASP A 516 18.39 -21.45 2.37
N SER A 517 17.22 -20.91 1.97
CA SER A 517 16.96 -19.46 1.93
C SER A 517 16.96 -18.84 3.33
N ILE A 518 16.36 -19.51 4.30
CA ILE A 518 16.39 -19.07 5.70
C ILE A 518 17.85 -18.95 6.18
N ARG A 519 18.65 -19.99 6.00
CA ARG A 519 20.09 -19.97 6.37
C ARG A 519 20.87 -18.86 5.66
N PHE A 520 20.51 -18.58 4.40
CA PHE A 520 21.12 -17.47 3.67
C PHE A 520 20.75 -16.13 4.29
N PHE A 521 19.46 -15.90 4.58
CA PHE A 521 18.98 -14.63 5.14
C PHE A 521 19.46 -14.41 6.58
N GLU A 522 19.60 -15.44 7.41
CA GLU A 522 20.16 -15.33 8.75
C GLU A 522 21.55 -14.71 8.79
N ARG A 523 22.34 -14.90 7.73
CA ARG A 523 23.68 -14.26 7.62
C ARG A 523 23.58 -12.74 7.56
N PHE A 524 22.52 -12.22 6.95
CA PHE A 524 22.28 -10.77 6.77
C PHE A 524 21.43 -10.18 7.89
N ASN A 525 20.39 -10.88 8.29
CA ASN A 525 19.34 -10.36 9.16
C ASN A 525 19.47 -10.78 10.63
N GLY A 526 20.28 -11.81 10.93
CA GLY A 526 20.28 -12.46 12.23
C GLY A 526 19.34 -13.67 12.30
N PRO A 527 19.17 -14.32 13.45
CA PRO A 527 18.40 -15.54 13.60
C PRO A 527 16.97 -15.41 13.08
N PHE A 528 16.40 -16.52 12.61
CA PHE A 528 14.99 -16.58 12.22
C PHE A 528 14.11 -16.21 13.43
N PRO A 529 13.15 -15.27 13.27
CA PRO A 529 12.47 -14.66 14.42
C PRO A 529 11.39 -15.54 15.06
N PHE A 530 10.96 -16.62 14.40
CA PHE A 530 9.85 -17.47 14.83
C PHE A 530 10.30 -18.92 15.01
N GLU A 531 9.56 -19.73 15.79
CA GLU A 531 9.91 -21.14 16.03
C GLU A 531 9.62 -22.03 14.81
N ARG A 532 8.72 -21.59 13.93
CA ARG A 532 8.29 -22.35 12.75
C ARG A 532 8.01 -21.45 11.56
N LEU A 533 8.02 -22.04 10.39
CA LEU A 533 7.53 -21.49 9.15
C LEU A 533 6.58 -22.47 8.49
N ASP A 534 5.32 -22.13 8.41
CA ASP A 534 4.31 -22.85 7.64
C ASP A 534 4.19 -22.22 6.25
N VAL A 535 4.13 -23.03 5.20
CA VAL A 535 3.99 -22.58 3.81
C VAL A 535 2.72 -23.15 3.24
N SER A 536 1.73 -22.31 2.97
CA SER A 536 0.42 -22.71 2.45
C SER A 536 0.22 -22.30 1.01
N GLN A 537 -0.18 -23.25 0.15
CA GLN A 537 -0.61 -22.96 -1.20
C GLN A 537 -1.91 -22.17 -1.19
N ILE A 538 -1.97 -21.13 -2.03
CA ILE A 538 -3.16 -20.33 -2.30
C ILE A 538 -3.43 -20.26 -3.81
N PRO A 539 -4.70 -20.08 -4.25
CA PRO A 539 -5.01 -19.79 -5.64
C PRO A 539 -4.52 -18.39 -6.03
N GLY A 540 -4.35 -18.18 -7.34
CA GLY A 540 -3.90 -16.88 -7.88
C GLY A 540 -2.40 -16.81 -8.14
N ASN A 541 -1.88 -15.59 -8.33
CA ASN A 541 -0.51 -15.34 -8.79
C ASN A 541 0.29 -14.42 -7.85
N PHE A 542 0.03 -14.46 -6.55
CA PHE A 542 0.69 -13.63 -5.55
C PHE A 542 1.17 -14.48 -4.36
N GLY A 543 2.02 -13.89 -3.52
CA GLY A 543 2.42 -14.42 -2.22
C GLY A 543 2.04 -13.48 -1.09
N GLN A 544 2.13 -13.94 0.15
CA GLN A 544 2.01 -13.13 1.36
C GLN A 544 2.86 -13.71 2.49
N GLY A 545 3.70 -12.88 3.10
CA GLY A 545 4.47 -13.24 4.29
C GLY A 545 3.76 -12.79 5.57
N TRP A 546 3.34 -13.77 6.39
CA TRP A 546 2.77 -13.59 7.73
C TRP A 546 3.81 -13.97 8.79
N PRO A 547 3.68 -13.56 10.05
CA PRO A 547 4.55 -14.05 11.11
C PRO A 547 4.53 -15.58 11.22
N GLY A 548 5.60 -16.25 10.79
CA GLY A 548 5.71 -17.72 10.81
C GLY A 548 4.79 -18.45 9.80
N LEU A 549 4.14 -17.75 8.87
CA LEU A 549 3.26 -18.33 7.86
C LEU A 549 3.45 -17.62 6.52
N VAL A 550 3.60 -18.38 5.43
CA VAL A 550 3.73 -17.87 4.08
C VAL A 550 2.63 -18.45 3.20
N TYR A 551 1.95 -17.58 2.47
CA TYR A 551 1.07 -17.98 1.39
C TYR A 551 1.82 -17.91 0.07
N LEU A 552 1.67 -18.96 -0.77
CA LEU A 552 2.28 -18.99 -2.08
C LEU A 552 1.30 -19.39 -3.17
N SER A 553 1.39 -18.66 -4.27
CA SER A 553 0.68 -18.97 -5.50
C SER A 553 0.80 -20.43 -5.91
N THR A 554 -0.29 -21.03 -6.41
CA THR A 554 -0.27 -22.35 -7.08
C THR A 554 0.84 -22.46 -8.13
N LEU A 555 1.26 -21.35 -8.76
CA LEU A 555 2.36 -21.35 -9.73
C LEU A 555 3.66 -21.92 -9.17
N VAL A 556 3.97 -21.65 -7.91
CA VAL A 556 5.16 -22.17 -7.24
C VAL A 556 5.11 -23.68 -7.07
N PHE A 557 3.92 -24.24 -6.93
CA PHE A 557 3.68 -25.68 -6.76
C PHE A 557 3.53 -26.45 -8.08
N LEU A 558 3.65 -25.77 -9.23
CA LEU A 558 3.64 -26.40 -10.55
C LEU A 558 5.07 -26.66 -11.04
N SER A 559 5.29 -27.82 -11.67
CA SER A 559 6.52 -28.06 -12.40
C SER A 559 6.65 -27.10 -13.59
N GLN A 560 7.88 -26.84 -14.04
CA GLN A 560 8.11 -25.97 -15.19
C GLN A 560 7.28 -26.38 -16.41
N SER A 561 7.22 -27.67 -16.72
CA SER A 561 6.43 -28.19 -17.84
C SER A 561 4.95 -27.98 -17.67
N ALA A 562 4.43 -27.97 -16.44
CA ALA A 562 3.03 -27.62 -16.16
C ALA A 562 2.76 -26.12 -16.32
N GLN A 563 3.69 -25.26 -15.87
CA GLN A 563 3.60 -23.81 -16.08
C GLN A 563 3.63 -23.46 -17.58
N GLU A 564 4.49 -24.11 -18.37
CA GLU A 564 4.55 -23.94 -19.81
C GLU A 564 3.25 -24.39 -20.50
N ARG A 565 2.70 -25.55 -20.14
CA ARG A 565 1.40 -26.02 -20.64
C ARG A 565 0.24 -25.09 -20.29
N ALA A 566 0.26 -24.49 -19.11
CA ALA A 566 -0.73 -23.50 -18.70
C ALA A 566 -0.57 -22.13 -19.40
N GLY A 567 0.48 -21.94 -20.22
CA GLY A 567 0.71 -20.75 -21.02
C GLY A 567 1.32 -19.57 -20.25
N PHE A 568 1.96 -19.82 -19.11
CA PHE A 568 2.64 -18.75 -18.37
C PHE A 568 3.91 -18.29 -19.10
N SER A 569 4.13 -16.96 -19.12
CA SER A 569 5.32 -16.37 -19.74
C SER A 569 6.60 -16.83 -19.03
N ALA A 570 7.73 -16.86 -19.74
CA ALA A 570 9.03 -17.21 -19.15
C ALA A 570 9.39 -16.33 -17.94
N ILE A 571 9.00 -15.05 -17.96
CA ILE A 571 9.21 -14.11 -16.84
C ILE A 571 8.40 -14.54 -15.62
N ALA A 572 7.12 -14.82 -15.79
CA ALA A 572 6.25 -15.29 -14.69
C ALA A 572 6.75 -16.63 -14.09
N GLN A 573 7.25 -17.53 -14.93
CA GLN A 573 7.84 -18.79 -14.49
C GLN A 573 9.14 -18.57 -13.70
N GLU A 574 10.01 -17.64 -14.14
CA GLU A 574 11.24 -17.28 -13.43
C GLU A 574 10.91 -16.61 -12.09
N GLU A 575 9.98 -15.67 -12.06
CA GLU A 575 9.52 -14.98 -10.86
C GLU A 575 8.98 -15.96 -9.81
N ALA A 576 8.09 -16.87 -10.22
CA ALA A 576 7.51 -17.89 -9.34
C ALA A 576 8.56 -18.86 -8.75
N ARG A 577 9.67 -19.11 -9.45
CA ARG A 577 10.72 -20.05 -9.00
C ARG A 577 11.87 -19.37 -8.28
N GLU A 578 12.23 -18.14 -8.66
CA GLU A 578 13.47 -17.51 -8.23
C GLU A 578 13.27 -16.38 -7.21
N LEU A 579 12.09 -15.73 -7.23
CA LEU A 579 11.86 -14.55 -6.40
C LEU A 579 10.73 -14.73 -5.40
N MET A 580 9.49 -14.99 -5.86
CA MET A 580 8.30 -14.97 -5.01
C MET A 580 8.45 -15.79 -3.72
N PRO A 581 8.89 -17.07 -3.73
CA PRO A 581 8.98 -17.84 -2.51
C PRO A 581 9.93 -17.23 -1.48
N PHE A 582 11.04 -16.66 -1.95
CA PHE A 582 12.11 -16.15 -1.11
C PHE A 582 11.85 -14.70 -0.67
N HIS A 583 11.11 -13.95 -1.46
CA HIS A 583 10.54 -12.66 -1.07
C HIS A 583 9.66 -12.83 0.19
N GLU A 584 8.73 -13.78 0.18
CA GLU A 584 7.85 -14.06 1.32
C GLU A 584 8.61 -14.58 2.55
N VAL A 585 9.72 -15.31 2.35
CA VAL A 585 10.60 -15.69 3.47
C VAL A 585 11.34 -14.47 4.03
N ALA A 586 11.80 -13.54 3.20
CA ALA A 586 12.49 -12.35 3.66
C ALA A 586 11.56 -11.43 4.49
N HIS A 587 10.26 -11.44 4.22
CA HIS A 587 9.26 -10.77 5.04
C HIS A 587 9.20 -11.28 6.48
N GLN A 588 9.79 -12.44 6.80
CA GLN A 588 9.84 -12.89 8.20
C GLN A 588 10.65 -11.92 9.08
N TRP A 589 11.56 -11.16 8.50
CA TRP A 589 12.30 -10.07 9.15
C TRP A 589 11.74 -8.70 8.76
N TRP A 590 11.62 -8.43 7.45
CA TRP A 590 11.19 -7.13 6.92
C TRP A 590 9.67 -7.09 6.72
N GLY A 591 8.99 -6.38 7.59
CA GLY A 591 7.53 -6.34 7.74
C GLY A 591 7.05 -7.05 9.00
N ASN A 592 7.62 -8.23 9.36
CA ASN A 592 7.16 -8.98 10.54
C ASN A 592 8.02 -8.75 11.80
N VAL A 593 9.24 -8.23 11.70
CA VAL A 593 10.07 -7.76 12.82
C VAL A 593 10.21 -6.25 12.78
N ALA A 594 10.72 -5.69 11.70
CA ALA A 594 10.68 -4.27 11.44
C ALA A 594 9.50 -3.96 10.51
N GLY A 595 8.40 -3.48 11.07
CA GLY A 595 7.18 -3.12 10.34
C GLY A 595 7.25 -1.72 9.76
N SER A 596 6.20 -1.28 9.07
CA SER A 596 6.10 0.07 8.52
C SER A 596 5.44 1.03 9.49
N ALA A 597 6.02 2.22 9.69
CA ALA A 597 5.43 3.24 10.54
C ALA A 597 4.15 3.82 9.91
N GLU A 598 4.15 3.99 8.60
CA GLU A 598 3.01 4.46 7.83
C GLU A 598 3.09 3.94 6.38
N TYR A 599 2.04 4.16 5.60
CA TYR A 599 1.98 3.67 4.21
C TYR A 599 3.11 4.19 3.32
N ARG A 600 3.71 5.34 3.65
CA ARG A 600 4.86 5.93 2.96
C ARG A 600 6.16 5.17 3.16
N ASP A 601 6.19 4.29 4.15
CA ASP A 601 7.38 3.53 4.56
C ASP A 601 7.36 2.07 4.09
N VAL A 602 6.21 1.59 3.58
CA VAL A 602 6.01 0.20 3.09
C VAL A 602 7.05 -0.21 2.05
N TRP A 603 7.56 0.74 1.25
CA TRP A 603 8.58 0.46 0.25
C TRP A 603 9.85 -0.19 0.82
N ILE A 604 10.20 0.09 2.09
CA ILE A 604 11.41 -0.45 2.73
C ILE A 604 11.29 -1.97 2.85
N GLN A 605 10.17 -2.46 3.38
CA GLN A 605 9.96 -3.90 3.58
C GLN A 605 9.84 -4.63 2.24
N GLU A 606 9.12 -4.06 1.27
CA GLU A 606 8.93 -4.68 -0.05
C GLU A 606 10.24 -4.71 -0.87
N ALA A 607 10.94 -3.58 -0.90
CA ALA A 607 12.22 -3.48 -1.59
C ALA A 607 13.29 -4.38 -0.97
N MET A 608 13.35 -4.44 0.36
CA MET A 608 14.32 -5.26 1.07
C MET A 608 14.04 -6.75 0.87
N ALA A 609 12.77 -7.17 0.95
CA ALA A 609 12.37 -8.55 0.69
C ALA A 609 12.71 -8.96 -0.74
N ASN A 610 12.39 -8.11 -1.72
CA ASN A 610 12.70 -8.36 -3.12
C ASN A 610 14.23 -8.42 -3.38
N TYR A 611 14.97 -7.49 -2.78
CA TYR A 611 16.43 -7.44 -2.95
C TYR A 611 17.14 -8.66 -2.33
N LEU A 612 16.72 -9.08 -1.13
CA LEU A 612 17.28 -10.28 -0.48
C LEU A 612 16.95 -11.55 -1.28
N ALA A 613 15.76 -11.64 -1.88
CA ALA A 613 15.41 -12.74 -2.78
C ALA A 613 16.36 -12.78 -4.00
N LEU A 614 16.67 -11.63 -4.61
CA LEU A 614 17.64 -11.53 -5.69
C LEU A 614 19.05 -11.94 -5.26
N MET A 615 19.50 -11.53 -4.08
CA MET A 615 20.79 -11.94 -3.52
C MET A 615 20.86 -13.46 -3.31
N TYR A 616 19.76 -14.06 -2.84
CA TYR A 616 19.67 -15.51 -2.70
C TYR A 616 19.72 -16.20 -4.08
N ALA A 617 18.97 -15.73 -5.06
CA ALA A 617 18.99 -16.27 -6.42
C ALA A 617 20.40 -16.23 -7.04
N ASP A 618 21.15 -15.15 -6.83
CA ASP A 618 22.56 -15.04 -7.25
C ASP A 618 23.45 -16.06 -6.54
N SER A 619 23.26 -16.25 -5.24
CA SER A 619 24.03 -17.20 -4.45
C SER A 619 23.87 -18.65 -4.91
N LYS A 620 22.73 -19.00 -5.47
CA LYS A 620 22.45 -20.33 -6.04
C LYS A 620 23.07 -20.53 -7.43
N ARG A 621 23.45 -19.46 -8.12
CA ARG A 621 23.94 -19.49 -9.51
C ARG A 621 25.20 -18.63 -9.72
N PRO A 622 26.29 -18.88 -9.01
CA PRO A 622 27.50 -18.03 -9.07
C PRO A 622 28.11 -17.95 -10.46
N ALA A 623 27.94 -18.99 -11.31
CA ALA A 623 28.41 -19.00 -12.71
C ALA A 623 27.52 -18.17 -13.67
N ASN A 624 26.27 -17.86 -13.30
CA ASN A 624 25.32 -17.10 -14.10
C ASN A 624 24.43 -16.24 -13.18
N PRO A 625 24.97 -15.18 -12.59
CA PRO A 625 24.23 -14.31 -11.66
C PRO A 625 22.98 -13.72 -12.30
N ARG A 626 21.92 -13.61 -11.54
CA ARG A 626 20.62 -13.14 -12.00
C ARG A 626 20.36 -11.65 -11.69
N MET A 627 21.10 -11.07 -10.73
CA MET A 627 20.92 -9.70 -10.26
C MET A 627 20.86 -8.71 -11.43
N LYS A 628 21.88 -8.72 -12.31
CA LYS A 628 21.92 -7.83 -13.47
C LYS A 628 20.69 -7.99 -14.37
N THR A 629 20.27 -9.23 -14.64
CA THR A 629 19.10 -9.48 -15.50
C THR A 629 17.83 -8.89 -14.92
N TRP A 630 17.62 -9.02 -13.61
CA TRP A 630 16.43 -8.46 -12.94
C TRP A 630 16.50 -6.94 -12.82
N LEU A 631 17.66 -6.38 -12.49
CA LEU A 631 17.84 -4.93 -12.44
C LEU A 631 17.62 -4.28 -13.82
N ASP A 632 18.10 -4.89 -14.91
CA ASP A 632 17.82 -4.43 -16.29
C ASP A 632 16.32 -4.48 -16.64
N ARG A 633 15.61 -5.54 -16.22
CA ARG A 633 14.15 -5.65 -16.38
C ARG A 633 13.41 -4.56 -15.60
N TYR A 634 13.78 -4.33 -14.35
CA TYR A 634 13.19 -3.30 -13.49
C TYR A 634 13.42 -1.90 -14.05
N ARG A 635 14.65 -1.59 -14.50
CA ARG A 635 14.94 -0.33 -15.18
C ARG A 635 14.06 -0.16 -16.42
N THR A 636 13.93 -1.19 -17.23
CA THR A 636 13.08 -1.16 -18.43
C THR A 636 11.61 -0.92 -18.06
N ALA A 637 11.08 -1.61 -17.05
CA ALA A 637 9.72 -1.43 -16.57
C ALA A 637 9.46 0.01 -16.07
N LEU A 638 10.40 0.57 -15.32
CA LEU A 638 10.32 1.93 -14.79
C LEU A 638 10.32 3.02 -15.87
N THR A 639 11.04 2.80 -16.98
CA THR A 639 11.24 3.80 -18.04
C THR A 639 10.32 3.61 -19.24
N MET A 640 9.62 2.48 -19.35
CA MET A 640 8.69 2.21 -20.43
C MET A 640 7.40 3.03 -20.26
N LYS A 641 6.93 3.67 -21.33
CA LYS A 641 5.69 4.45 -21.30
C LYS A 641 4.48 3.56 -20.98
N ILE A 642 3.63 4.06 -20.10
CA ILE A 642 2.33 3.46 -19.82
C ILE A 642 1.47 3.58 -21.08
N PRO A 643 0.83 2.49 -21.57
CA PRO A 643 0.02 2.52 -22.78
C PRO A 643 -1.01 3.67 -22.77
N ASN A 644 -1.13 4.36 -23.90
CA ASN A 644 -2.04 5.49 -24.11
C ASN A 644 -1.79 6.74 -23.23
N THR A 645 -0.60 6.84 -22.61
CA THR A 645 -0.21 8.00 -21.80
C THR A 645 1.17 8.52 -22.24
N THR A 646 1.54 9.69 -21.72
CA THR A 646 2.92 10.21 -21.80
C THR A 646 3.76 9.83 -20.58
N LEU A 647 3.15 9.19 -19.57
CA LEU A 647 3.77 8.84 -18.30
C LEU A 647 4.57 7.53 -18.39
N THR A 648 5.59 7.44 -17.59
CA THR A 648 6.26 6.19 -17.21
C THR A 648 5.87 5.83 -15.77
N PRO A 649 6.00 4.57 -15.32
CA PRO A 649 5.75 4.24 -13.92
C PRO A 649 6.55 5.10 -12.94
N ASP A 650 7.85 5.35 -13.21
CA ASP A 650 8.67 6.23 -12.36
C ASP A 650 8.11 7.66 -12.30
N SER A 651 7.60 8.20 -13.42
CA SER A 651 7.02 9.55 -13.45
C SER A 651 5.66 9.67 -12.75
N ALA A 652 5.02 8.56 -12.39
CA ALA A 652 3.72 8.57 -11.69
C ALA A 652 3.83 9.09 -10.25
N GLY A 653 4.98 8.90 -9.61
CA GLY A 653 5.23 9.42 -8.28
C GLY A 653 6.45 8.82 -7.61
N PRO A 654 6.92 9.41 -6.51
CA PRO A 654 8.05 8.91 -5.73
C PRO A 654 7.70 7.64 -4.93
N LEU A 655 8.73 6.91 -4.49
CA LEU A 655 8.59 5.75 -3.59
C LEU A 655 7.75 6.06 -2.35
N SER A 656 7.94 7.25 -1.77
CA SER A 656 7.23 7.70 -0.58
C SER A 656 5.73 7.92 -0.78
N PHE A 657 5.19 7.76 -1.98
CA PHE A 657 3.73 7.81 -2.20
C PHE A 657 3.03 6.51 -1.83
N GLY A 658 3.76 5.39 -1.75
CA GLY A 658 3.16 4.11 -1.41
C GLY A 658 1.92 3.82 -2.26
N TRP A 659 0.81 3.38 -1.64
CA TRP A 659 -0.42 3.06 -2.37
C TRP A 659 -1.06 4.25 -3.12
N ARG A 660 -0.69 5.53 -2.87
CA ARG A 660 -1.12 6.67 -3.70
C ARG A 660 -0.64 6.58 -5.16
N LEU A 661 0.34 5.72 -5.44
CA LEU A 661 0.75 5.36 -6.80
C LEU A 661 -0.34 4.61 -7.59
N LEU A 662 -1.38 4.07 -6.90
CA LEU A 662 -2.58 3.49 -7.51
C LEU A 662 -3.55 4.61 -7.94
N SER A 663 -3.17 5.43 -8.89
CA SER A 663 -4.02 6.52 -9.41
C SER A 663 -4.72 6.14 -10.71
N SER A 664 -5.76 6.90 -11.08
CA SER A 664 -6.43 6.76 -12.39
C SER A 664 -5.47 6.98 -13.57
N ARG A 665 -4.40 7.76 -13.35
CA ARG A 665 -3.38 8.09 -14.35
C ARG A 665 -2.38 6.98 -14.61
N ALA A 666 -2.08 6.17 -13.57
CA ALA A 666 -1.05 5.15 -13.62
C ALA A 666 -1.42 3.92 -12.75
N PRO A 667 -2.44 3.13 -13.11
CA PRO A 667 -3.02 2.11 -12.23
C PRO A 667 -2.05 0.98 -11.83
N ASN A 668 -0.93 0.79 -12.54
CA ASN A 668 0.07 -0.24 -12.25
C ASN A 668 1.39 0.33 -11.70
N ALA A 669 1.47 1.64 -11.41
CA ALA A 669 2.71 2.26 -10.98
C ALA A 669 3.15 1.79 -9.58
N TYR A 670 2.21 1.46 -8.70
CA TYR A 670 2.52 1.01 -7.34
C TYR A 670 3.49 -0.17 -7.32
N GLU A 671 3.17 -1.25 -8.03
CA GLU A 671 4.02 -2.44 -8.08
C GLU A 671 5.42 -2.09 -8.63
N THR A 672 5.46 -1.44 -9.80
CA THR A 672 6.74 -1.11 -10.46
C THR A 672 7.59 -0.14 -9.64
N VAL A 673 6.99 0.86 -9.00
CA VAL A 673 7.77 1.83 -8.21
C VAL A 673 8.15 1.24 -6.86
N THR A 674 7.22 0.66 -6.12
CA THR A 674 7.48 0.15 -4.77
C THR A 674 8.48 -1.00 -4.79
N TYR A 675 8.30 -1.98 -5.69
CA TYR A 675 9.15 -3.17 -5.77
C TYR A 675 10.39 -2.95 -6.63
N ASP A 676 10.24 -2.51 -7.90
CA ASP A 676 11.36 -2.46 -8.84
C ASP A 676 12.30 -1.28 -8.55
N LYS A 677 11.76 -0.04 -8.41
CA LYS A 677 12.57 1.11 -8.03
C LYS A 677 13.12 0.99 -6.61
N GLY A 678 12.30 0.49 -5.68
CA GLY A 678 12.73 0.23 -4.31
C GLY A 678 13.93 -0.73 -4.27
N THR A 679 13.87 -1.84 -5.02
CA THR A 679 14.99 -2.80 -5.16
C THR A 679 16.26 -2.12 -5.69
N TRP A 680 16.14 -1.24 -6.68
CA TRP A 680 17.26 -0.44 -7.19
C TRP A 680 17.83 0.50 -6.12
N VAL A 681 16.98 1.13 -5.32
CA VAL A 681 17.43 2.00 -4.22
C VAL A 681 18.23 1.21 -3.19
N ILE A 682 17.76 0.05 -2.79
CA ILE A 682 18.52 -0.83 -1.87
C ILE A 682 19.82 -1.31 -2.52
N HIS A 683 19.82 -1.64 -3.81
CA HIS A 683 21.01 -2.03 -4.54
C HIS A 683 22.07 -0.91 -4.57
N MET A 684 21.68 0.30 -4.89
CA MET A 684 22.57 1.48 -4.87
C MET A 684 23.17 1.71 -3.48
N LEU A 685 22.37 1.60 -2.42
CA LEU A 685 22.82 1.74 -1.04
C LEU A 685 23.85 0.65 -0.66
N ARG A 686 23.60 -0.62 -1.04
CA ARG A 686 24.55 -1.70 -0.81
C ARG A 686 25.88 -1.46 -1.54
N GLU A 687 25.85 -1.06 -2.82
CA GLU A 687 27.04 -0.77 -3.61
C GLU A 687 27.86 0.41 -3.03
N MET A 688 27.17 1.45 -2.50
CA MET A 688 27.84 2.57 -1.82
C MET A 688 28.44 2.20 -0.47
N LEU A 689 27.85 1.25 0.24
CA LEU A 689 28.36 0.73 1.52
C LEU A 689 29.45 -0.34 1.33
N ALA A 690 29.59 -0.89 0.12
CA ALA A 690 30.51 -1.98 -0.13
C ALA A 690 31.97 -1.59 0.17
N GLU A 691 32.71 -2.55 0.74
CA GLU A 691 34.16 -2.48 0.96
C GLU A 691 34.89 -3.40 -0.02
N PRO A 692 35.21 -2.94 -1.26
CA PRO A 692 35.71 -3.82 -2.33
C PRO A 692 37.03 -4.54 -2.01
N ASN A 693 37.79 -4.02 -1.07
CA ASN A 693 39.12 -4.61 -0.66
C ASN A 693 39.02 -5.45 0.62
N ALA A 694 37.84 -5.55 1.24
CA ALA A 694 37.61 -6.41 2.39
C ALA A 694 37.45 -7.87 1.96
N ALA A 695 37.71 -8.80 2.87
CA ALA A 695 37.46 -10.24 2.64
C ALA A 695 35.97 -10.52 2.39
N ASP A 696 35.11 -9.66 2.94
CA ASP A 696 33.69 -9.65 2.75
C ASP A 696 33.23 -8.22 2.37
N PRO A 697 32.94 -7.96 1.11
CA PRO A 697 32.51 -6.65 0.65
C PRO A 697 31.21 -6.14 1.28
N ASP A 698 30.34 -7.05 1.74
CA ASP A 698 29.03 -6.74 2.27
C ASP A 698 29.00 -6.51 3.80
N VAL A 699 30.15 -6.45 4.46
CA VAL A 699 30.21 -6.37 5.93
C VAL A 699 29.40 -5.20 6.50
N ARG A 700 29.53 -4.00 5.92
CA ARG A 700 28.77 -2.80 6.37
C ARG A 700 27.28 -2.92 6.13
N PHE A 701 26.91 -3.46 4.95
CA PHE A 701 25.50 -3.67 4.62
C PHE A 701 24.86 -4.68 5.59
N ARG A 702 25.54 -5.80 5.86
CA ARG A 702 25.07 -6.80 6.82
C ARG A 702 24.95 -6.24 8.25
N GLU A 703 25.91 -5.45 8.70
CA GLU A 703 25.86 -4.80 10.01
C GLU A 703 24.71 -3.77 10.08
N LEU A 704 24.46 -3.04 8.99
CA LEU A 704 23.33 -2.14 8.90
C LEU A 704 22.01 -2.89 9.10
N LEU A 705 21.78 -3.98 8.35
CA LEU A 705 20.54 -4.73 8.42
C LEU A 705 20.29 -5.31 9.83
N LYS A 706 21.31 -5.94 10.42
CA LYS A 706 21.24 -6.49 11.78
C LYS A 706 20.94 -5.41 12.83
N THR A 707 21.54 -4.23 12.69
CA THR A 707 21.30 -3.14 13.63
C THR A 707 19.87 -2.61 13.51
N ILE A 708 19.37 -2.41 12.30
CA ILE A 708 17.98 -1.96 12.11
C ILE A 708 17.02 -2.97 12.74
N LEU A 709 17.18 -4.26 12.44
CA LEU A 709 16.30 -5.31 12.98
C LEU A 709 16.43 -5.49 14.49
N SER A 710 17.55 -5.09 15.09
CA SER A 710 17.72 -5.04 16.55
C SER A 710 17.08 -3.79 17.16
N ASP A 711 17.27 -2.61 16.54
CA ASP A 711 16.77 -1.34 17.06
C ASP A 711 15.25 -1.21 16.91
N TYR A 712 14.69 -1.82 15.86
CA TYR A 712 13.25 -1.84 15.53
C TYR A 712 12.66 -3.26 15.68
N HIS A 713 13.04 -3.95 16.75
CA HIS A 713 12.61 -5.31 17.04
C HIS A 713 11.14 -5.35 17.45
N PHE A 714 10.26 -5.84 16.58
CA PHE A 714 8.80 -5.78 16.69
C PHE A 714 8.30 -4.35 16.89
N ALA A 715 8.80 -3.46 16.05
CA ALA A 715 8.47 -2.03 16.08
C ALA A 715 8.37 -1.45 14.67
N PRO A 716 7.60 -0.38 14.47
CA PRO A 716 7.49 0.30 13.19
C PRO A 716 8.78 1.06 12.83
N LEU A 717 9.20 0.96 11.58
CA LEU A 717 10.37 1.61 10.99
C LEU A 717 9.91 2.65 9.97
N SER A 718 10.31 3.91 10.15
CA SER A 718 10.07 4.97 9.16
C SER A 718 11.23 5.11 8.17
N THR A 719 10.96 5.71 7.01
CA THR A 719 11.99 6.10 6.03
C THR A 719 13.06 7.02 6.66
N ALA A 720 12.67 7.91 7.56
CA ALA A 720 13.60 8.77 8.28
C ALA A 720 14.51 7.99 9.24
N ASP A 721 13.98 6.97 9.91
CA ASP A 721 14.76 6.06 10.76
C ASP A 721 15.76 5.25 9.94
N PHE A 722 15.30 4.71 8.81
CA PHE A 722 16.13 3.97 7.87
C PHE A 722 17.28 4.84 7.35
N GLN A 723 16.99 6.08 6.93
CA GLN A 723 18.00 7.07 6.52
C GLN A 723 19.03 7.31 7.63
N ARG A 724 18.59 7.59 8.87
CA ARG A 724 19.48 7.80 10.03
C ARG A 724 20.37 6.58 10.33
N ALA A 725 19.85 5.38 10.16
CA ALA A 725 20.65 4.15 10.37
C ALA A 725 21.78 4.03 9.32
N ILE A 726 21.54 4.43 8.07
CA ILE A 726 22.52 4.47 6.99
C ILE A 726 23.56 5.56 7.27
N GLU A 727 23.13 6.77 7.66
CA GLU A 727 23.99 7.92 7.94
C GLU A 727 25.05 7.61 9.02
N LYS A 728 24.68 6.83 10.04
CA LYS A 728 25.64 6.34 11.05
C LYS A 728 26.76 5.47 10.48
N ARG A 729 26.61 4.94 9.25
CA ARG A 729 27.54 3.99 8.60
C ARG A 729 28.08 4.48 7.28
N MET A 730 27.84 5.74 6.92
CA MET A 730 28.29 6.33 5.67
C MET A 730 29.78 6.12 5.45
N THR A 731 30.14 5.79 4.22
CA THR A 731 31.51 5.89 3.73
C THR A 731 31.79 7.35 3.36
N PRO A 732 33.06 7.79 3.32
CA PRO A 732 33.40 9.14 2.85
C PRO A 732 32.88 9.45 1.44
N ALA A 733 32.72 8.43 0.59
CA ALA A 733 32.20 8.57 -0.78
C ALA A 733 30.68 8.83 -0.83
N MET A 734 29.96 8.59 0.25
CA MET A 734 28.53 8.85 0.36
C MET A 734 28.23 10.29 0.81
N ASP A 735 29.19 10.96 1.45
CA ASP A 735 29.06 12.32 1.96
C ASP A 735 29.38 13.35 0.86
N LEU A 736 28.49 13.45 -0.14
CA LEU A 736 28.71 14.31 -1.30
C LEU A 736 28.66 15.81 -0.96
N GLU A 737 27.93 16.17 0.07
CA GLU A 737 27.69 17.55 0.49
C GLU A 737 28.58 17.97 1.69
N GLY A 738 29.30 17.05 2.30
CA GLY A 738 30.11 17.29 3.50
C GLY A 738 29.29 17.54 4.78
N THR A 739 28.01 17.21 4.76
CA THR A 739 27.06 17.44 5.87
C THR A 739 26.87 16.20 6.74
N ARG A 740 27.40 15.07 6.34
CA ARG A 740 27.15 13.73 6.90
C ARG A 740 25.67 13.35 6.87
N SER A 741 24.94 13.84 5.88
CA SER A 741 23.54 13.51 5.58
C SER A 741 23.43 12.77 4.25
N MET A 742 22.42 11.89 4.17
CA MET A 742 21.98 11.25 2.93
C MET A 742 20.77 11.95 2.30
N ASP A 743 20.46 13.18 2.69
CA ASP A 743 19.33 13.93 2.13
C ASP A 743 19.41 14.01 0.61
N TRP A 744 20.59 14.27 0.03
CA TRP A 744 20.82 14.28 -1.42
C TRP A 744 20.36 12.99 -2.10
N PHE A 745 20.47 11.84 -1.44
CA PHE A 745 20.06 10.55 -1.98
C PHE A 745 18.56 10.32 -1.79
N PHE A 746 18.06 10.47 -0.56
CA PHE A 746 16.66 10.20 -0.22
C PHE A 746 15.69 11.18 -0.88
N ASP A 747 16.05 12.47 -0.99
CA ASP A 747 15.20 13.46 -1.64
C ASP A 747 15.04 13.20 -3.14
N GLN A 748 16.05 12.63 -3.78
CA GLN A 748 16.02 12.37 -5.22
C GLN A 748 15.43 10.99 -5.55
N TRP A 749 15.82 9.94 -4.84
CA TRP A 749 15.45 8.58 -5.17
C TRP A 749 14.18 8.09 -4.47
N VAL A 750 13.91 8.59 -3.27
CA VAL A 750 12.77 8.15 -2.45
C VAL A 750 11.62 9.16 -2.45
N ARG A 751 11.92 10.47 -2.37
CA ARG A 751 10.91 11.54 -2.23
C ARG A 751 10.62 12.27 -3.54
N SER A 752 11.32 11.92 -4.64
CA SER A 752 11.13 12.53 -5.97
C SER A 752 11.07 11.47 -7.07
N THR A 753 10.81 11.94 -8.27
CA THR A 753 10.76 11.15 -9.51
C THR A 753 11.91 11.53 -10.45
N GLY A 754 12.17 10.71 -11.43
CA GLY A 754 13.17 10.93 -12.48
C GLY A 754 14.29 9.90 -12.42
N ILE A 755 14.61 9.33 -13.57
CA ILE A 755 15.76 8.45 -13.79
C ILE A 755 16.71 9.16 -14.74
N PRO A 756 17.97 9.40 -14.33
CA PRO A 756 18.91 10.16 -15.15
C PRO A 756 19.30 9.38 -16.41
N HIS A 757 19.38 10.12 -17.50
CA HIS A 757 19.95 9.66 -18.77
C HIS A 757 21.34 10.26 -18.90
N TYR A 758 22.35 9.40 -19.04
CA TYR A 758 23.74 9.79 -19.17
C TYR A 758 24.30 9.50 -20.56
N SER A 759 25.08 10.46 -21.07
CA SER A 759 25.96 10.26 -22.20
C SER A 759 27.35 10.82 -21.91
N VAL A 760 28.40 10.25 -22.54
CA VAL A 760 29.79 10.65 -22.28
C VAL A 760 30.47 11.11 -23.57
N GLU A 761 31.03 12.33 -23.55
CA GLU A 761 31.93 12.84 -24.60
C GLU A 761 33.36 12.86 -24.01
N PHE A 762 34.32 12.33 -24.75
CA PHE A 762 35.68 12.24 -24.21
C PHE A 762 36.75 12.39 -25.28
N GLN A 763 37.96 12.76 -24.86
CA GLN A 763 39.20 12.87 -25.64
C GLN A 763 40.32 12.16 -24.87
N VAL A 764 41.23 11.58 -25.62
CA VAL A 764 42.38 10.89 -25.07
C VAL A 764 43.69 11.50 -25.59
N LYS A 765 44.54 12.00 -24.71
CA LYS A 765 45.82 12.58 -25.05
C LYS A 765 46.96 11.70 -24.41
N PRO A 766 48.03 11.41 -25.12
CA PRO A 766 49.23 10.79 -24.51
C PRO A 766 49.81 11.74 -23.45
N ARG A 767 50.30 11.12 -22.35
CA ARG A 767 50.95 11.82 -21.26
C ARG A 767 52.06 10.92 -20.68
N ASP A 768 53.29 11.13 -21.10
CA ASP A 768 54.42 10.27 -20.74
C ASP A 768 54.16 8.79 -21.07
N ARG A 769 54.10 7.93 -20.03
CA ARG A 769 53.79 6.49 -20.12
C ARG A 769 52.32 6.17 -19.92
N GLU A 770 51.45 7.18 -19.83
CA GLU A 770 50.04 7.11 -19.50
C GLU A 770 49.18 7.88 -20.52
N PHE A 771 47.88 7.79 -20.37
CA PHE A 771 46.92 8.51 -21.19
C PHE A 771 46.01 9.38 -20.30
N LEU A 772 45.90 10.63 -20.67
CA LEU A 772 44.98 11.57 -20.06
C LEU A 772 43.64 11.47 -20.78
N VAL A 773 42.59 11.09 -20.06
CA VAL A 773 41.20 11.04 -20.53
C VAL A 773 40.50 12.25 -19.96
N THR A 774 40.03 13.15 -20.80
CA THR A 774 39.26 14.32 -20.43
C THR A 774 37.93 14.31 -21.16
N GLY A 775 36.90 14.85 -20.54
CA GLY A 775 35.59 14.87 -21.18
C GLY A 775 34.53 15.52 -20.32
N LYS A 776 33.28 15.30 -20.74
CA LYS A 776 32.10 15.69 -19.98
C LYS A 776 31.11 14.54 -19.92
N LEU A 777 30.48 14.40 -18.79
CA LEU A 777 29.30 13.57 -18.57
C LEU A 777 28.08 14.48 -18.70
N VAL A 778 27.18 14.18 -19.63
CA VAL A 778 25.96 14.94 -19.88
C VAL A 778 24.80 14.21 -19.19
N GLN A 779 24.00 14.94 -18.43
CA GLN A 779 22.85 14.47 -17.66
C GLN A 779 21.56 15.08 -18.20
N SER A 780 20.52 14.26 -18.39
CA SER A 780 19.18 14.69 -18.77
C SER A 780 18.12 13.77 -18.16
N GLY A 781 16.83 14.08 -18.32
CA GLY A 781 15.72 13.26 -17.76
C GLY A 781 15.46 13.48 -16.28
N VAL A 782 16.23 14.34 -15.65
CA VAL A 782 16.10 14.76 -14.25
C VAL A 782 16.32 16.26 -14.15
N ASP A 783 16.07 16.84 -12.98
CA ASP A 783 16.30 18.27 -12.77
C ASP A 783 17.77 18.62 -12.66
N ASP A 784 18.09 19.90 -12.88
CA ASP A 784 19.45 20.42 -12.88
C ASP A 784 20.17 20.24 -11.54
N VAL A 785 19.43 20.19 -10.45
CA VAL A 785 19.97 19.96 -9.09
C VAL A 785 20.20 18.48 -8.75
N PHE A 786 19.87 17.57 -9.69
CA PHE A 786 20.03 16.12 -9.45
C PHE A 786 21.52 15.75 -9.40
N THR A 787 21.91 15.10 -8.33
CA THR A 787 23.29 14.70 -8.04
C THR A 787 23.41 13.19 -7.93
N ALA A 788 24.40 12.61 -8.60
CA ALA A 788 24.71 11.18 -8.50
C ALA A 788 26.21 10.93 -8.59
N SER A 789 26.65 9.84 -8.01
CA SER A 789 28.03 9.37 -8.04
C SER A 789 28.19 8.32 -9.15
N VAL A 790 28.56 8.76 -10.36
CA VAL A 790 28.56 7.94 -11.58
C VAL A 790 29.95 7.37 -11.88
N PRO A 791 30.18 6.06 -11.82
CA PRO A 791 31.48 5.46 -12.14
C PRO A 791 31.69 5.37 -13.67
N LEU A 792 32.87 5.80 -14.14
CA LEU A 792 33.30 5.67 -15.52
C LEU A 792 34.39 4.59 -15.65
N TYR A 793 34.35 3.86 -16.75
CA TYR A 793 35.26 2.77 -17.04
C TYR A 793 35.88 2.92 -18.43
N ALA A 794 37.15 2.59 -18.55
CA ALA A 794 37.88 2.47 -19.83
C ALA A 794 37.69 1.07 -20.42
N MET A 795 37.32 0.98 -21.68
CA MET A 795 37.38 -0.25 -22.46
C MET A 795 38.57 -0.18 -23.40
N ARG A 796 39.47 -1.18 -23.29
CA ARG A 796 40.60 -1.32 -24.22
C ARG A 796 40.16 -1.91 -25.57
N PRO A 797 40.90 -1.63 -26.66
CA PRO A 797 40.64 -2.31 -27.91
C PRO A 797 41.05 -3.80 -27.82
N GLY A 798 40.23 -4.67 -28.43
CA GLY A 798 40.53 -6.10 -28.56
C GLY A 798 39.45 -7.01 -27.96
N PRO A 799 39.32 -8.23 -28.49
CA PRO A 799 38.34 -9.20 -28.01
C PRO A 799 38.67 -9.66 -26.57
N GLY A 800 37.65 -9.71 -25.70
CA GLY A 800 37.78 -10.13 -24.31
C GLY A 800 38.35 -9.09 -23.34
N ALA A 801 38.54 -7.83 -23.76
CA ALA A 801 38.98 -6.78 -22.87
C ALA A 801 37.94 -6.53 -21.76
N LYS A 802 38.38 -6.51 -20.49
CA LYS A 802 37.53 -6.18 -19.35
C LYS A 802 37.53 -4.68 -19.09
N PRO A 803 36.40 -4.09 -18.70
CA PRO A 803 36.33 -2.68 -18.29
C PRO A 803 37.28 -2.39 -17.10
N GLU A 804 38.05 -1.32 -17.18
CA GLU A 804 38.93 -0.83 -16.10
C GLU A 804 38.34 0.45 -15.53
N LYS A 805 38.17 0.53 -14.22
CA LYS A 805 37.60 1.72 -13.57
C LYS A 805 38.51 2.92 -13.74
N LEU A 806 38.04 3.99 -14.38
CA LEU A 806 38.74 5.28 -14.52
C LEU A 806 38.58 6.12 -13.24
N GLY A 807 37.39 6.17 -12.71
CA GLY A 807 37.05 6.95 -11.54
C GLY A 807 35.56 7.13 -11.41
N VAL A 808 35.16 8.05 -10.55
CA VAL A 808 33.77 8.43 -10.30
C VAL A 808 33.60 9.91 -10.62
N VAL A 809 32.50 10.24 -11.29
CA VAL A 809 32.06 11.62 -11.55
C VAL A 809 30.85 11.88 -10.68
N VAL A 810 30.94 12.87 -9.78
CA VAL A 810 29.78 13.38 -9.05
C VAL A 810 29.12 14.42 -9.94
N THR A 811 27.89 14.12 -10.39
CA THR A 811 27.15 15.02 -11.30
C THR A 811 26.69 16.27 -10.56
N ASN A 812 26.74 17.40 -11.28
CA ASN A 812 26.25 18.69 -10.81
C ASN A 812 25.74 19.49 -12.02
N GLY A 813 24.44 19.53 -12.20
CA GLY A 813 23.79 20.13 -13.36
C GLY A 813 23.80 19.23 -14.59
N THR A 814 23.50 19.82 -15.75
CA THR A 814 23.34 19.11 -17.03
C THR A 814 24.64 18.59 -17.62
N GLU A 815 25.78 19.20 -17.30
CA GLU A 815 27.10 18.79 -17.79
C GLU A 815 28.13 18.85 -16.67
N THR A 816 28.86 17.75 -16.45
CA THR A 816 29.94 17.66 -15.48
C THR A 816 31.24 17.25 -16.19
N ARG A 817 32.30 18.09 -16.08
CA ARG A 817 33.61 17.80 -16.67
C ARG A 817 34.40 16.84 -15.81
N PHE A 818 35.14 15.94 -16.45
CA PHE A 818 36.00 14.99 -15.77
C PHE A 818 37.41 14.93 -16.36
N ARG A 819 38.37 14.46 -15.54
CA ARG A 819 39.75 14.25 -15.93
C ARG A 819 40.30 13.05 -15.18
N PHE A 820 40.68 12.00 -15.92
CA PHE A 820 41.28 10.79 -15.38
C PHE A 820 42.60 10.44 -16.10
N VAL A 821 43.44 9.66 -15.43
CA VAL A 821 44.66 9.12 -16.01
C VAL A 821 44.57 7.61 -16.00
N THR A 822 44.96 6.94 -17.11
CA THR A 822 44.98 5.48 -17.25
C THR A 822 46.27 5.05 -17.91
N LYS A 823 46.73 3.82 -17.58
CA LYS A 823 47.95 3.24 -18.13
C LYS A 823 47.82 2.80 -19.60
N SER A 824 46.63 2.60 -20.11
CA SER A 824 46.37 2.14 -21.48
C SER A 824 45.36 3.04 -22.18
N ARG A 825 45.55 3.24 -23.49
CA ARG A 825 44.65 4.07 -24.31
C ARG A 825 43.28 3.43 -24.39
N PRO A 826 42.21 4.05 -23.89
CA PRO A 826 40.82 3.57 -24.01
C PRO A 826 40.36 3.70 -25.48
N ALA A 827 39.63 2.69 -25.95
CA ALA A 827 38.86 2.75 -27.19
C ALA A 827 37.46 3.33 -26.95
N LYS A 828 36.87 3.07 -25.76
CA LYS A 828 35.59 3.60 -25.32
C LYS A 828 35.66 3.96 -23.83
N VAL A 829 34.82 4.90 -23.42
CA VAL A 829 34.49 5.16 -22.02
C VAL A 829 33.08 4.64 -21.80
N LEU A 830 32.90 3.76 -20.84
CA LEU A 830 31.62 3.18 -20.45
C LEU A 830 31.12 3.86 -19.20
N ILE A 831 29.82 4.10 -19.17
CA ILE A 831 29.11 4.62 -18.00
C ILE A 831 28.56 3.44 -17.24
N ASP A 832 28.95 3.28 -16.01
CA ASP A 832 28.48 2.29 -15.04
C ASP A 832 28.15 0.88 -15.60
N PRO A 833 29.10 0.16 -16.20
CA PRO A 833 28.84 -1.16 -16.73
C PRO A 833 28.54 -2.24 -15.66
N ARG A 834 28.59 -1.86 -14.38
CA ARG A 834 28.31 -2.73 -13.23
C ARG A 834 26.92 -2.52 -12.64
N ASP A 835 26.14 -1.60 -13.20
CA ASP A 835 24.79 -1.26 -12.74
C ASP A 835 24.74 -0.83 -11.26
N THR A 836 25.71 0.02 -10.81
CA THR A 836 25.76 0.51 -9.44
C THR A 836 24.87 1.74 -9.21
N VAL A 837 24.34 2.32 -10.29
CA VAL A 837 23.43 3.48 -10.26
C VAL A 837 22.26 3.23 -11.21
N LEU A 838 21.03 3.49 -10.75
CA LEU A 838 19.85 3.45 -11.61
C LEU A 838 19.92 4.58 -12.64
N CYS A 839 20.25 4.26 -13.87
CA CYS A 839 20.34 5.24 -14.96
C CYS A 839 20.09 4.59 -16.32
N VAL A 840 19.81 5.42 -17.31
CA VAL A 840 19.86 5.04 -18.72
C VAL A 840 21.18 5.58 -19.30
N ALA A 841 22.06 4.71 -19.74
CA ALA A 841 23.37 5.08 -20.31
C ALA A 841 23.38 4.83 -21.82
N ASN A 842 23.84 5.84 -22.61
CA ASN A 842 23.97 5.81 -24.07
C ASN A 842 25.45 5.75 -24.49
#